data_a18971530098ad34dee6964613f629db
#
_entry.id   a18971530098ad34dee6964613f629db
#
_cell.length_a   1.000
_cell.length_b   1.000
_cell.length_c   1.000
_cell.angle_alpha   90.00
_cell.angle_beta   90.00
_cell.angle_gamma   90.00
#
_symmetry.space_group_name_H-M   'P 1'
#
loop_
_entity.id
_entity.type
_entity.pdbx_description
1 polymer ?
#
loop_
_entity_poly.entity_id
_entity_poly.type
_entity_poly.pdbx_seq_one_letter_code
_entity_poly.pdbx_strand_id
1 'polypeptide(L)'
;MRTPVLWLLLACLLSACTHTQQSIMTDTQRLKQLDSLAPIAAQKPHSAQYHGRTLEDPYFWLKDQEYPVVNDQDILDYLNAENAYFNRFLDPQRDLVETVFEEFKGRTDEEETSVPFVSNGYEYRWHYRAGEEYRTRSRINMATGEEQIFLDETTLAEGHKYFSLGDWDISPDNRYLAYSFDTAGDERYQARIVDLQTGEILSDKLDDVQGGLSFDASGKALVYALLEKGKWLAKNIMVHSLGDEQSQDKSIYYEADDGFFLGFGKTSSKQYFLIVASQGEVQESWVIPTKDVYAEPVQLVSREAGFSQSVDHAHGYFYILANDTHKNFRLVKVSDDDPVLENWQTMQAGSDDVYLLSLQTFDKFIALKARDKGLENIQIIDYVGGEHKVQFSEDIFSASIGVNPEFKQSFVRLDYESMITPESVFDYDIATQTLATRKVQKIPSGYDRSEYQTERIMAIARDGTQVPVSIVSKKGYKKDASQPVMLYGYGAYSATISPSFSTLRLSLLDRGFAYAIAHVRGGSMMGYQWYLDGKLKKRTNTFNDFVDVARHLVKENYVAAGNISISGRSAGGELMGAAVVQAPELWRSVTLGVPFVDVLNTMLDQSLPLTPPEWEEWGNPVTDPEAYDLLKSYAPYENIQRTNYPPMLVTGGLNDPRVTYWEPAKWTAKMRSLKTDNNLLIMRINMGAGHFANSGRYGRLKDYAEEYAFVLQAHGINE
;
A
#
# COMPACT_ATOMS: atom_id res chain seq x y z
N MET A 1 -46.01 -75.90 -27.86
CA MET A 1 -46.89 -74.72 -28.06
C MET A 1 -46.12 -73.48 -27.68
N ARG A 2 -46.01 -72.63 -28.63
CA ARG A 2 -45.02 -71.56 -28.68
C ARG A 2 -45.53 -70.21 -28.09
N THR A 3 -44.73 -69.64 -27.22
CA THR A 3 -44.49 -68.17 -26.99
C THR A 3 -45.60 -67.19 -26.72
N PRO A 4 -45.38 -66.17 -25.83
CA PRO A 4 -44.61 -65.00 -26.22
C PRO A 4 -43.70 -64.40 -25.10
N VAL A 5 -42.42 -64.26 -25.39
CA VAL A 5 -41.39 -63.61 -24.55
C VAL A 5 -40.68 -62.46 -25.34
N LEU A 6 -41.32 -61.88 -26.33
CA LEU A 6 -40.58 -60.91 -27.18
C LEU A 6 -41.14 -59.45 -27.13
N TRP A 7 -42.02 -59.14 -26.21
CA TRP A 7 -42.60 -57.77 -26.10
C TRP A 7 -42.23 -57.01 -24.82
N LEU A 8 -41.48 -57.63 -23.89
CA LEU A 8 -41.02 -56.92 -22.66
C LEU A 8 -39.63 -56.30 -22.75
N LEU A 9 -38.85 -56.58 -23.80
CA LEU A 9 -37.49 -56.02 -23.97
C LEU A 9 -37.44 -54.76 -24.84
N LEU A 10 -38.54 -54.35 -25.51
CA LEU A 10 -38.56 -53.12 -26.29
C LEU A 10 -39.16 -51.92 -25.50
N ALA A 11 -39.83 -52.14 -24.36
CA ALA A 11 -40.36 -51.10 -23.50
C ALA A 11 -39.30 -50.55 -22.52
N CYS A 12 -38.24 -51.30 -22.22
CA CYS A 12 -37.12 -50.84 -21.36
C CYS A 12 -36.03 -50.04 -22.10
N LEU A 13 -36.01 -50.07 -23.44
CA LEU A 13 -35.04 -49.30 -24.24
C LEU A 13 -35.54 -47.93 -24.67
N LEU A 14 -36.81 -47.59 -24.43
CA LEU A 14 -37.40 -46.27 -24.73
C LEU A 14 -37.55 -45.37 -23.47
N SER A 15 -37.32 -45.92 -22.26
CA SER A 15 -37.32 -45.13 -21.01
C SER A 15 -35.96 -44.65 -20.57
N ALA A 16 -34.88 -44.96 -21.29
CA ALA A 16 -33.50 -44.59 -20.94
C ALA A 16 -32.96 -43.37 -21.75
N CYS A 17 -33.78 -42.71 -22.55
CA CYS A 17 -33.36 -41.57 -23.39
C CYS A 17 -34.09 -40.28 -23.11
N THR A 18 -34.64 -40.09 -21.91
CA THR A 18 -35.03 -38.78 -21.41
C THR A 18 -34.13 -38.36 -20.25
N HIS A 19 -32.82 -38.55 -20.39
CA HIS A 19 -31.87 -37.69 -19.70
C HIS A 19 -31.91 -36.35 -20.42
N THR A 20 -32.53 -35.36 -19.78
CA THR A 20 -32.41 -33.97 -20.05
C THR A 20 -30.99 -33.65 -20.53
N GLN A 21 -30.84 -33.34 -21.82
CA GLN A 21 -29.72 -32.53 -22.29
C GLN A 21 -29.87 -31.17 -21.56
N GLN A 22 -29.37 -31.04 -20.35
CA GLN A 22 -28.92 -29.77 -19.88
C GLN A 22 -27.81 -29.37 -20.86
N SER A 23 -28.12 -28.47 -21.78
CA SER A 23 -27.11 -27.85 -22.63
C SER A 23 -26.09 -27.24 -21.69
N ILE A 24 -24.86 -27.76 -21.69
CA ILE A 24 -23.73 -27.17 -20.98
C ILE A 24 -23.61 -25.77 -21.60
N MET A 25 -24.05 -24.77 -20.88
CA MET A 25 -23.89 -23.36 -21.29
C MET A 25 -22.38 -23.10 -21.45
N THR A 26 -22.01 -22.47 -22.54
CA THR A 26 -20.63 -21.97 -22.67
C THR A 26 -20.38 -20.92 -21.60
N ASP A 27 -19.13 -20.76 -21.17
CA ASP A 27 -18.76 -19.72 -20.18
C ASP A 27 -19.21 -18.32 -20.61
N THR A 28 -19.12 -18.01 -21.89
CA THR A 28 -19.64 -16.75 -22.47
C THR A 28 -21.15 -16.59 -22.28
N GLN A 29 -21.94 -17.67 -22.45
CA GLN A 29 -23.39 -17.59 -22.24
C GLN A 29 -23.74 -17.42 -20.75
N ARG A 30 -23.00 -18.10 -19.88
CA ARG A 30 -23.14 -17.98 -18.44
C ARG A 30 -22.83 -16.56 -17.94
N LEU A 31 -21.74 -15.96 -18.40
CA LEU A 31 -21.35 -14.59 -18.02
C LEU A 31 -22.38 -13.54 -18.49
N LYS A 32 -22.93 -13.71 -19.70
CA LYS A 32 -24.03 -12.86 -20.20
C LYS A 32 -25.31 -12.99 -19.38
N GLN A 33 -25.64 -14.22 -18.93
CA GLN A 33 -26.77 -14.44 -18.06
C GLN A 33 -26.54 -13.82 -16.68
N LEU A 34 -25.32 -13.92 -16.15
CA LEU A 34 -24.92 -13.32 -14.90
C LEU A 34 -25.06 -11.79 -14.96
N ASP A 35 -24.53 -11.14 -16.00
CA ASP A 35 -24.64 -9.68 -16.17
C ASP A 35 -26.09 -9.16 -16.10
N SER A 36 -27.06 -9.92 -16.61
CA SER A 36 -28.48 -9.59 -16.52
C SER A 36 -29.07 -9.60 -15.09
N LEU A 37 -28.34 -10.14 -14.11
CA LEU A 37 -28.72 -10.21 -12.70
C LEU A 37 -28.01 -9.15 -11.85
N ALA A 38 -27.23 -8.27 -12.47
CA ALA A 38 -26.47 -7.25 -11.77
C ALA A 38 -27.39 -6.27 -11.01
N PRO A 39 -27.05 -5.88 -9.79
CA PRO A 39 -27.80 -4.89 -9.04
C PRO A 39 -27.87 -3.55 -9.78
N ILE A 40 -29.01 -2.87 -9.70
CA ILE A 40 -29.19 -1.55 -10.29
C ILE A 40 -29.43 -0.56 -9.15
N ALA A 41 -28.49 0.34 -8.93
CA ALA A 41 -28.66 1.43 -7.99
C ALA A 41 -29.68 2.44 -8.48
N ALA A 42 -30.56 2.90 -7.59
CA ALA A 42 -31.53 3.94 -7.92
C ALA A 42 -30.81 5.27 -8.24
N GLN A 43 -31.26 5.94 -9.29
CA GLN A 43 -30.86 7.31 -9.55
C GLN A 43 -31.75 8.26 -8.75
N LYS A 44 -31.16 8.95 -7.75
CA LYS A 44 -31.85 9.96 -6.94
C LYS A 44 -31.31 11.34 -7.35
N PRO A 45 -32.14 12.30 -7.83
CA PRO A 45 -31.64 13.60 -8.26
C PRO A 45 -30.90 14.32 -7.13
N HIS A 46 -29.65 14.70 -7.38
CA HIS A 46 -28.85 15.56 -6.53
C HIS A 46 -28.04 16.51 -7.39
N SER A 47 -28.02 17.79 -7.02
CA SER A 47 -27.21 18.80 -7.72
C SER A 47 -26.65 19.81 -6.76
N ALA A 48 -25.41 20.23 -7.01
CA ALA A 48 -24.71 21.29 -6.27
C ALA A 48 -24.16 22.34 -7.22
N GLN A 49 -23.92 23.54 -6.70
CA GLN A 49 -23.39 24.67 -7.48
C GLN A 49 -21.98 25.01 -6.99
N TYR A 50 -21.03 25.01 -7.90
CA TYR A 50 -19.63 25.40 -7.65
C TYR A 50 -19.14 26.34 -8.76
N HIS A 51 -18.68 27.53 -8.41
CA HIS A 51 -18.13 28.51 -9.37
C HIS A 51 -19.07 28.81 -10.54
N GLY A 52 -20.40 28.87 -10.31
CA GLY A 52 -21.41 29.05 -11.35
C GLY A 52 -21.64 27.86 -12.27
N ARG A 53 -21.11 26.69 -11.94
CA ARG A 53 -21.28 25.41 -12.65
C ARG A 53 -22.18 24.48 -11.84
N THR A 54 -23.04 23.74 -12.51
CA THR A 54 -23.87 22.70 -11.87
C THR A 54 -23.10 21.36 -11.91
N LEU A 55 -22.97 20.72 -10.77
CA LEU A 55 -22.51 19.33 -10.63
C LEU A 55 -23.71 18.46 -10.30
N GLU A 56 -24.04 17.50 -11.16
CA GLU A 56 -25.10 16.53 -10.96
C GLU A 56 -24.52 15.19 -10.54
N ASP A 57 -25.05 14.61 -9.47
CA ASP A 57 -24.63 13.32 -8.96
C ASP A 57 -25.82 12.46 -8.53
N PRO A 58 -26.39 11.65 -9.44
CA PRO A 58 -27.57 10.85 -9.15
C PRO A 58 -27.31 9.71 -8.14
N TYR A 59 -26.06 9.44 -7.80
CA TYR A 59 -25.65 8.41 -6.85
C TYR A 59 -25.07 8.99 -5.54
N PHE A 60 -25.22 10.30 -5.32
CA PHE A 60 -24.80 10.97 -4.08
C PHE A 60 -25.35 10.30 -2.81
N TRP A 61 -26.54 9.72 -2.89
CA TRP A 61 -27.22 9.04 -1.79
C TRP A 61 -26.48 7.81 -1.26
N LEU A 62 -25.49 7.27 -2.00
CA LEU A 62 -24.64 6.15 -1.53
C LEU A 62 -23.64 6.58 -0.45
N LYS A 63 -23.43 7.89 -0.21
CA LYS A 63 -22.73 8.40 0.95
C LYS A 63 -23.72 8.50 2.12
N ASP A 64 -23.47 7.74 3.21
CA ASP A 64 -24.26 7.87 4.44
C ASP A 64 -24.04 9.25 5.06
N GLN A 65 -25.12 9.91 5.47
CA GLN A 65 -25.07 11.25 6.07
C GLN A 65 -24.50 11.23 7.49
N GLU A 66 -24.51 10.06 8.14
CA GLU A 66 -23.98 9.85 9.49
C GLU A 66 -22.55 9.30 9.48
N TYR A 67 -21.89 9.24 8.30
CA TYR A 67 -20.50 8.80 8.21
C TYR A 67 -19.62 9.48 9.27
N PRO A 68 -18.73 8.75 9.98
CA PRO A 68 -18.24 7.39 9.68
C PRO A 68 -19.14 6.22 10.09
N VAL A 69 -20.29 6.46 10.71
CA VAL A 69 -21.28 5.42 10.99
C VAL A 69 -22.10 5.16 9.72
N VAL A 70 -22.17 3.90 9.28
CA VAL A 70 -22.93 3.50 8.09
C VAL A 70 -24.12 2.66 8.55
N ASN A 71 -25.31 3.26 8.56
CA ASN A 71 -26.54 2.63 9.06
C ASN A 71 -27.76 2.84 8.15
N ASP A 72 -27.64 3.59 7.06
CA ASP A 72 -28.72 3.73 6.06
C ASP A 72 -28.98 2.37 5.40
N GLN A 73 -30.22 1.88 5.55
CA GLN A 73 -30.60 0.54 5.09
C GLN A 73 -30.60 0.43 3.56
N ASP A 74 -30.96 1.50 2.82
CA ASP A 74 -30.92 1.49 1.35
C ASP A 74 -29.49 1.30 0.85
N ILE A 75 -28.50 1.93 1.53
CA ILE A 75 -27.06 1.78 1.24
C ILE A 75 -26.62 0.36 1.52
N LEU A 76 -26.87 -0.13 2.74
CA LEU A 76 -26.48 -1.48 3.15
C LEU A 76 -27.11 -2.56 2.26
N ASP A 77 -28.35 -2.41 1.87
CA ASP A 77 -29.06 -3.32 0.97
C ASP A 77 -28.40 -3.34 -0.42
N TYR A 78 -28.03 -2.18 -0.96
CA TYR A 78 -27.34 -2.10 -2.25
C TYR A 78 -25.94 -2.77 -2.18
N LEU A 79 -25.13 -2.45 -1.16
CA LEU A 79 -23.81 -3.06 -1.00
C LEU A 79 -23.88 -4.58 -0.80
N ASN A 80 -24.85 -5.06 -0.03
CA ASN A 80 -25.09 -6.50 0.15
C ASN A 80 -25.58 -7.17 -1.14
N ALA A 81 -26.39 -6.49 -1.96
CA ALA A 81 -26.79 -7.01 -3.27
C ALA A 81 -25.60 -7.15 -4.23
N GLU A 82 -24.69 -6.18 -4.24
CA GLU A 82 -23.43 -6.26 -5.00
C GLU A 82 -22.56 -7.43 -4.52
N ASN A 83 -22.40 -7.60 -3.21
CA ASN A 83 -21.66 -8.73 -2.64
C ASN A 83 -22.32 -10.08 -3.00
N ALA A 84 -23.65 -10.16 -3.00
CA ALA A 84 -24.36 -11.35 -3.44
C ALA A 84 -24.16 -11.62 -4.94
N TYR A 85 -24.09 -10.57 -5.75
CA TYR A 85 -23.82 -10.67 -7.17
C TYR A 85 -22.37 -11.14 -7.43
N PHE A 86 -21.38 -10.58 -6.70
CA PHE A 86 -19.98 -11.05 -6.73
C PHE A 86 -19.87 -12.53 -6.37
N ASN A 87 -20.54 -12.97 -5.30
CA ASN A 87 -20.53 -14.38 -4.89
C ASN A 87 -21.11 -15.33 -5.99
N ARG A 88 -22.14 -14.90 -6.73
CA ARG A 88 -22.67 -15.67 -7.88
C ARG A 88 -21.64 -15.81 -9.00
N PHE A 89 -20.78 -14.83 -9.19
CA PHE A 89 -19.64 -14.94 -10.09
C PHE A 89 -18.63 -15.96 -9.56
N LEU A 90 -18.27 -15.90 -8.27
CA LEU A 90 -17.29 -16.77 -7.66
C LEU A 90 -17.75 -18.25 -7.58
N ASP A 91 -19.04 -18.51 -7.33
CA ASP A 91 -19.54 -19.87 -7.10
C ASP A 91 -19.05 -20.90 -8.13
N PRO A 92 -19.12 -20.64 -9.44
CA PRO A 92 -18.59 -21.56 -10.44
C PRO A 92 -17.07 -21.48 -10.63
N GLN A 93 -16.39 -20.53 -9.99
CA GLN A 93 -14.93 -20.37 -10.03
C GLN A 93 -14.24 -20.86 -8.74
N ARG A 94 -14.98 -21.45 -7.80
CA ARG A 94 -14.45 -21.87 -6.50
C ARG A 94 -13.23 -22.78 -6.61
N ASP A 95 -13.25 -23.72 -7.57
CA ASP A 95 -12.12 -24.61 -7.77
C ASP A 95 -10.87 -23.87 -8.26
N LEU A 96 -11.04 -22.88 -9.15
CA LEU A 96 -9.93 -22.03 -9.59
C LEU A 96 -9.40 -21.13 -8.45
N VAL A 97 -10.31 -20.52 -7.68
CA VAL A 97 -9.93 -19.71 -6.50
C VAL A 97 -9.15 -20.56 -5.51
N GLU A 98 -9.62 -21.77 -5.20
CA GLU A 98 -8.95 -22.68 -4.29
C GLU A 98 -7.59 -23.14 -4.83
N THR A 99 -7.50 -23.44 -6.13
CA THR A 99 -6.23 -23.80 -6.77
C THR A 99 -5.21 -22.67 -6.62
N VAL A 100 -5.59 -21.43 -6.94
CA VAL A 100 -4.71 -20.27 -6.83
C VAL A 100 -4.37 -19.96 -5.36
N PHE A 101 -5.34 -20.11 -4.45
CA PHE A 101 -5.11 -19.93 -3.02
C PHE A 101 -4.11 -20.96 -2.47
N GLU A 102 -4.26 -22.23 -2.81
CA GLU A 102 -3.33 -23.30 -2.41
C GLU A 102 -1.93 -23.10 -3.02
N GLU A 103 -1.82 -22.57 -4.24
CA GLU A 103 -0.53 -22.16 -4.81
C GLU A 103 0.12 -21.06 -3.98
N PHE A 104 -0.61 -20.03 -3.58
CA PHE A 104 -0.11 -18.95 -2.73
C PHE A 104 0.31 -19.46 -1.36
N LYS A 105 -0.54 -20.26 -0.73
CA LYS A 105 -0.29 -20.88 0.56
C LYS A 105 0.92 -21.81 0.50
N GLY A 106 1.03 -22.65 -0.53
CA GLY A 106 2.16 -23.56 -0.72
C GLY A 106 3.51 -22.86 -0.93
N ARG A 107 3.50 -21.60 -1.38
CA ARG A 107 4.69 -20.74 -1.47
C ARG A 107 4.99 -19.97 -0.19
N THR A 108 4.09 -19.99 0.79
CA THR A 108 4.25 -19.29 2.08
C THR A 108 4.87 -20.23 3.10
N ASP A 109 5.97 -19.82 3.74
CA ASP A 109 6.53 -20.59 4.86
C ASP A 109 5.62 -20.45 6.08
N GLU A 110 4.96 -21.53 6.47
CA GLU A 110 4.00 -21.54 7.58
C GLU A 110 4.65 -21.22 8.93
N GLU A 111 5.93 -21.59 9.10
CA GLU A 111 6.71 -21.37 10.31
C GLU A 111 7.80 -20.31 10.09
N GLU A 112 7.50 -19.31 9.27
CA GLU A 112 8.45 -18.23 8.98
C GLU A 112 8.88 -17.50 10.25
N THR A 113 10.20 -17.22 10.35
CA THR A 113 10.78 -16.40 11.41
C THR A 113 11.59 -15.24 10.84
N SER A 114 11.63 -14.12 11.58
CA SER A 114 12.48 -12.97 11.22
C SER A 114 13.97 -13.29 11.41
N VAL A 115 14.82 -12.50 10.75
CA VAL A 115 16.24 -12.40 11.18
C VAL A 115 16.23 -11.70 12.55
N PRO A 116 16.86 -12.29 13.58
CA PRO A 116 16.92 -11.66 14.89
C PRO A 116 17.69 -10.33 14.85
N PHE A 117 17.26 -9.38 15.67
CA PHE A 117 18.00 -8.15 15.90
C PHE A 117 18.27 -7.95 17.41
N VAL A 118 19.36 -7.29 17.73
CA VAL A 118 19.72 -6.98 19.12
C VAL A 118 19.28 -5.55 19.44
N SER A 119 18.67 -5.36 20.59
CA SER A 119 18.41 -4.05 21.16
C SER A 119 18.47 -4.13 22.69
N ASN A 120 19.23 -3.22 23.29
CA ASN A 120 19.29 -3.02 24.73
C ASN A 120 19.50 -4.33 25.55
N GLY A 121 20.42 -5.20 25.09
CA GLY A 121 20.79 -6.45 25.75
C GLY A 121 19.87 -7.64 25.54
N TYR A 122 18.88 -7.49 24.68
CA TYR A 122 17.99 -8.58 24.26
C TYR A 122 18.09 -8.80 22.75
N GLU A 123 17.96 -10.07 22.33
CA GLU A 123 17.74 -10.46 20.94
C GLU A 123 16.25 -10.60 20.70
N TYR A 124 15.71 -9.90 19.72
CA TYR A 124 14.27 -9.87 19.38
C TYR A 124 14.02 -10.60 18.07
N ARG A 125 12.89 -11.35 18.03
CA ARG A 125 12.40 -11.99 16.80
C ARG A 125 10.89 -12.09 16.81
N TRP A 126 10.32 -12.24 15.63
CA TRP A 126 8.95 -12.71 15.45
C TRP A 126 8.97 -14.04 14.69
N HIS A 127 7.95 -14.83 14.86
CA HIS A 127 7.71 -16.05 14.10
C HIS A 127 6.22 -16.30 13.94
N TYR A 128 5.86 -17.09 12.92
CA TYR A 128 4.55 -17.70 12.80
C TYR A 128 4.61 -19.13 13.37
N ARG A 129 3.55 -19.54 14.03
CA ARG A 129 3.29 -20.96 14.29
C ARG A 129 2.48 -21.52 13.12
N ALA A 130 2.67 -22.81 12.79
CA ALA A 130 1.99 -23.46 11.66
C ALA A 130 0.46 -23.28 11.76
N GLY A 131 -0.15 -22.86 10.67
CA GLY A 131 -1.59 -22.62 10.59
C GLY A 131 -2.09 -21.30 11.18
N GLU A 132 -1.26 -20.50 11.85
CA GLU A 132 -1.69 -19.24 12.44
C GLU A 132 -1.68 -18.07 11.46
N GLU A 133 -2.63 -17.16 11.66
CA GLU A 133 -2.81 -15.96 10.84
C GLU A 133 -1.87 -14.81 11.24
N TYR A 134 -1.41 -14.80 12.51
CA TYR A 134 -0.69 -13.68 13.10
C TYR A 134 0.64 -14.13 13.71
N ARG A 135 1.47 -13.16 14.06
CA ARG A 135 2.83 -13.38 14.57
C ARG A 135 2.87 -13.54 16.08
N THR A 136 3.79 -14.38 16.55
CA THR A 136 4.26 -14.37 17.93
C THR A 136 5.59 -13.64 17.97
N ARG A 137 5.78 -12.74 18.94
CA ARG A 137 7.01 -11.98 19.15
C ARG A 137 7.67 -12.42 20.45
N SER A 138 8.97 -12.74 20.36
CA SER A 138 9.76 -13.14 21.52
C SER A 138 11.07 -12.36 21.60
N ARG A 139 11.65 -12.33 22.81
CA ARG A 139 12.96 -11.79 23.08
C ARG A 139 13.79 -12.75 23.93
N ILE A 140 15.09 -12.78 23.71
CA ILE A 140 16.04 -13.60 24.47
C ILE A 140 16.97 -12.66 25.23
N ASN A 141 17.07 -12.80 26.55
CA ASN A 141 18.04 -12.08 27.35
C ASN A 141 19.46 -12.60 27.02
N MET A 142 20.30 -11.76 26.45
CA MET A 142 21.63 -12.18 26.01
C MET A 142 22.59 -12.57 27.14
N ALA A 143 22.35 -12.14 28.37
CA ALA A 143 23.14 -12.49 29.54
C ALA A 143 22.75 -13.83 30.18
N THR A 144 21.44 -14.16 30.16
CA THR A 144 20.91 -15.39 30.82
C THR A 144 20.53 -16.48 29.82
N GLY A 145 20.27 -16.14 28.55
CA GLY A 145 19.72 -17.04 27.55
C GLY A 145 18.22 -17.33 27.73
N GLU A 146 17.53 -16.67 28.65
CA GLU A 146 16.11 -16.86 28.89
C GLU A 146 15.27 -16.23 27.79
N GLU A 147 14.35 -17.01 27.21
CA GLU A 147 13.41 -16.54 26.21
C GLU A 147 12.08 -16.14 26.84
N GLN A 148 11.52 -15.01 26.39
CA GLN A 148 10.22 -14.49 26.78
C GLN A 148 9.39 -14.17 25.55
N ILE A 149 8.19 -14.77 25.42
CA ILE A 149 7.16 -14.27 24.52
C ILE A 149 6.60 -13.01 25.17
N PHE A 150 6.72 -11.88 24.47
CA PHE A 150 6.26 -10.60 24.99
C PHE A 150 5.00 -10.08 24.28
N LEU A 151 4.69 -10.57 23.07
CA LEU A 151 3.47 -10.21 22.34
C LEU A 151 3.03 -11.37 21.46
N ASP A 152 1.80 -11.85 21.67
CA ASP A 152 1.15 -12.90 20.87
C ASP A 152 -0.06 -12.29 20.16
N GLU A 153 0.14 -11.93 18.87
CA GLU A 153 -0.90 -11.29 18.06
C GLU A 153 -2.08 -12.25 17.82
N THR A 154 -1.87 -13.58 17.79
CA THR A 154 -2.95 -14.56 17.66
C THR A 154 -3.90 -14.48 18.85
N THR A 155 -3.36 -14.44 20.08
CA THR A 155 -4.17 -14.28 21.29
C THR A 155 -4.91 -12.95 21.32
N LEU A 156 -4.26 -11.87 20.87
CA LEU A 156 -4.88 -10.54 20.82
C LEU A 156 -6.01 -10.45 19.77
N ALA A 157 -5.92 -11.23 18.69
CA ALA A 157 -6.94 -11.27 17.64
C ALA A 157 -8.18 -12.10 18.04
N GLU A 158 -8.12 -12.91 19.09
CA GLU A 158 -9.23 -13.77 19.50
C GLU A 158 -10.52 -12.98 19.77
N GLY A 159 -11.63 -13.41 19.17
CA GLY A 159 -12.94 -12.77 19.32
C GLY A 159 -13.16 -11.55 18.42
N HIS A 160 -12.16 -11.09 17.67
CA HIS A 160 -12.28 -9.98 16.73
C HIS A 160 -12.41 -10.49 15.29
N LYS A 161 -13.24 -9.82 14.48
CA LYS A 161 -13.36 -10.10 13.05
C LYS A 161 -12.20 -9.51 12.23
N TYR A 162 -11.61 -8.47 12.76
CA TYR A 162 -10.45 -7.78 12.23
C TYR A 162 -9.45 -7.54 13.36
N PHE A 163 -8.17 -7.67 13.09
CA PHE A 163 -7.11 -7.32 14.01
C PHE A 163 -5.88 -6.85 13.24
N SER A 164 -5.34 -5.72 13.64
CA SER A 164 -4.06 -5.20 13.13
C SER A 164 -3.25 -4.63 14.29
N LEU A 165 -2.02 -5.11 14.45
CA LEU A 165 -1.05 -4.48 15.33
C LEU A 165 -0.58 -3.17 14.67
N GLY A 166 -0.66 -2.04 15.38
CA GLY A 166 -0.16 -0.76 14.93
C GLY A 166 1.35 -0.65 15.14
N ASP A 167 1.74 -0.59 16.40
CA ASP A 167 3.15 -0.44 16.80
C ASP A 167 3.39 -1.08 18.17
N TRP A 168 4.65 -1.19 18.57
CA TRP A 168 5.07 -1.60 19.89
C TRP A 168 6.44 -1.02 20.24
N ASP A 169 6.63 -0.68 21.51
CA ASP A 169 7.93 -0.25 22.06
C ASP A 169 8.13 -0.85 23.44
N ILE A 170 9.39 -1.09 23.81
CA ILE A 170 9.78 -1.58 25.14
C ILE A 170 10.58 -0.49 25.84
N SER A 171 10.23 -0.22 27.10
CA SER A 171 10.89 0.78 27.91
C SER A 171 12.41 0.54 28.03
N PRO A 172 13.24 1.60 28.17
CA PRO A 172 14.70 1.48 28.22
C PRO A 172 15.23 0.59 29.35
N ASP A 173 14.47 0.39 30.41
CA ASP A 173 14.77 -0.56 31.51
C ASP A 173 14.33 -2.00 31.24
N ASN A 174 13.79 -2.28 30.02
CA ASN A 174 13.25 -3.56 29.58
C ASN A 174 12.05 -4.10 30.37
N ARG A 175 11.37 -3.27 31.14
CA ARG A 175 10.29 -3.67 32.04
C ARG A 175 8.92 -3.58 31.40
N TYR A 176 8.61 -2.49 30.71
CA TYR A 176 7.28 -2.23 30.17
C TYR A 176 7.23 -2.41 28.66
N LEU A 177 6.19 -3.05 28.16
CA LEU A 177 5.80 -3.11 26.78
C LEU A 177 4.59 -2.20 26.57
N ALA A 178 4.66 -1.25 25.65
CA ALA A 178 3.48 -0.58 25.11
C ALA A 178 3.20 -1.13 23.72
N TYR A 179 1.92 -1.34 23.37
CA TYR A 179 1.52 -1.75 22.03
C TYR A 179 0.17 -1.13 21.67
N SER A 180 -0.02 -0.87 20.37
CA SER A 180 -1.26 -0.35 19.80
C SER A 180 -1.88 -1.35 18.84
N PHE A 181 -3.22 -1.36 18.73
CA PHE A 181 -3.94 -2.29 17.87
C PHE A 181 -5.28 -1.70 17.40
N ASP A 182 -5.73 -2.15 16.22
CA ASP A 182 -7.02 -1.83 15.62
C ASP A 182 -7.84 -3.11 15.44
N THR A 183 -9.11 -3.08 15.83
CA THR A 183 -10.06 -4.21 15.71
C THR A 183 -11.27 -3.93 14.83
N ALA A 184 -11.30 -2.76 14.18
CA ALA A 184 -12.38 -2.30 13.32
C ALA A 184 -11.96 -2.18 11.84
N GLY A 185 -10.67 -1.99 11.57
CA GLY A 185 -10.14 -1.72 10.25
C GLY A 185 -10.33 -0.26 9.81
N ASP A 186 -10.58 0.64 10.76
CA ASP A 186 -10.75 2.08 10.55
C ASP A 186 -9.49 2.88 10.88
N GLU A 187 -8.39 2.18 11.21
CA GLU A 187 -7.10 2.76 11.57
C GLU A 187 -7.15 3.71 12.79
N ARG A 188 -8.12 3.53 13.68
CA ARG A 188 -8.17 4.16 15.00
C ARG A 188 -7.71 3.14 16.03
N TYR A 189 -6.50 3.34 16.52
CA TYR A 189 -5.85 2.37 17.38
C TYR A 189 -6.16 2.61 18.85
N GLN A 190 -6.18 1.53 19.61
CA GLN A 190 -6.13 1.54 21.06
C GLN A 190 -4.73 1.15 21.50
N ALA A 191 -4.24 1.65 22.65
CA ALA A 191 -2.97 1.20 23.19
C ALA A 191 -3.12 0.63 24.61
N ARG A 192 -2.26 -0.32 24.95
CA ARG A 192 -2.15 -0.98 26.26
C ARG A 192 -0.70 -1.07 26.68
N ILE A 193 -0.48 -1.14 27.99
CA ILE A 193 0.84 -1.30 28.59
C ILE A 193 0.89 -2.56 29.44
N VAL A 194 1.97 -3.35 29.31
CA VAL A 194 2.19 -4.60 30.03
C VAL A 194 3.48 -4.49 30.86
N ASP A 195 3.44 -4.86 32.13
CA ASP A 195 4.64 -5.11 32.93
C ASP A 195 5.20 -6.48 32.54
N LEU A 196 6.32 -6.52 31.84
CA LEU A 196 6.94 -7.74 31.31
C LEU A 196 7.55 -8.63 32.42
N GLN A 197 7.73 -8.12 33.65
CA GLN A 197 8.20 -8.93 34.80
C GLN A 197 7.08 -9.73 35.39
N THR A 198 5.88 -9.18 35.45
CA THR A 198 4.70 -9.84 36.08
C THR A 198 3.75 -10.45 35.06
N GLY A 199 3.77 -9.96 33.81
CA GLY A 199 2.79 -10.27 32.76
C GLY A 199 1.46 -9.52 32.94
N GLU A 200 1.38 -8.57 33.89
CA GLU A 200 0.17 -7.82 34.17
C GLU A 200 -0.05 -6.71 33.13
N ILE A 201 -1.28 -6.61 32.61
CA ILE A 201 -1.71 -5.46 31.82
C ILE A 201 -2.06 -4.35 32.79
N LEU A 202 -1.39 -3.21 32.66
CA LEU A 202 -1.63 -2.06 33.52
C LEU A 202 -3.01 -1.46 33.28
N SER A 203 -3.44 -0.56 34.17
CA SER A 203 -4.72 0.16 34.05
C SER A 203 -4.73 1.17 32.91
N ASP A 204 -3.57 1.54 32.40
CA ASP A 204 -3.37 2.51 31.34
C ASP A 204 -4.06 2.07 30.04
N LYS A 205 -4.98 2.90 29.56
CA LYS A 205 -5.75 2.67 28.35
C LYS A 205 -5.74 3.95 27.53
N LEU A 206 -5.19 3.86 26.32
CA LEU A 206 -5.21 4.98 25.38
C LEU A 206 -6.12 4.61 24.21
N ASP A 207 -7.03 5.48 23.89
CA ASP A 207 -7.94 5.37 22.76
C ASP A 207 -7.61 6.45 21.71
N ASP A 208 -8.09 6.29 20.48
CA ASP A 208 -7.89 7.23 19.39
C ASP A 208 -6.40 7.51 19.06
N VAL A 209 -5.54 6.52 19.25
CA VAL A 209 -4.12 6.60 18.86
C VAL A 209 -3.99 6.45 17.35
N GLN A 210 -3.07 7.18 16.70
CA GLN A 210 -2.79 7.04 15.27
C GLN A 210 -2.06 5.73 14.91
N GLY A 211 -1.55 5.00 15.90
CA GLY A 211 -0.82 3.75 15.76
C GLY A 211 0.56 3.81 16.40
N GLY A 212 1.41 4.76 16.03
CA GLY A 212 2.77 4.92 16.58
C GLY A 212 2.80 5.31 18.05
N LEU A 213 3.74 4.74 18.81
CA LEU A 213 3.98 5.05 20.22
C LEU A 213 5.46 4.82 20.58
N SER A 214 5.97 5.55 21.59
CA SER A 214 7.37 5.37 22.01
C SER A 214 7.63 5.85 23.44
N PHE A 215 8.35 5.06 24.23
CA PHE A 215 8.77 5.45 25.58
C PHE A 215 9.82 6.59 25.55
N ASP A 216 9.76 7.45 26.56
CA ASP A 216 10.82 8.40 26.87
C ASP A 216 12.10 7.69 27.37
N ALA A 217 13.18 8.43 27.57
CA ALA A 217 14.44 7.87 28.06
C ALA A 217 14.37 7.33 29.49
N SER A 218 13.38 7.75 30.30
CA SER A 218 13.17 7.25 31.65
C SER A 218 12.34 5.96 31.70
N GLY A 219 11.61 5.64 30.62
CA GLY A 219 10.64 4.54 30.57
C GLY A 219 9.38 4.76 31.42
N LYS A 220 9.11 6.01 31.85
CA LYS A 220 7.95 6.36 32.68
C LYS A 220 6.89 7.17 31.95
N ALA A 221 7.19 7.62 30.75
CA ALA A 221 6.26 8.33 29.90
C ALA A 221 6.24 7.73 28.50
N LEU A 222 5.07 7.76 27.86
CA LEU A 222 4.82 7.29 26.51
C LEU A 222 4.39 8.46 25.61
N VAL A 223 5.09 8.65 24.52
CA VAL A 223 4.72 9.65 23.48
C VAL A 223 3.87 8.96 22.44
N TYR A 224 2.79 9.63 22.01
CA TYR A 224 1.88 9.11 20.97
C TYR A 224 1.18 10.24 20.23
N ALA A 225 0.69 9.97 19.02
CA ALA A 225 -0.14 10.91 18.27
C ALA A 225 -1.63 10.60 18.49
N LEU A 226 -2.41 11.63 18.88
CA LEU A 226 -3.83 11.52 19.17
C LEU A 226 -4.66 12.00 17.98
N LEU A 227 -5.55 11.13 17.47
CA LEU A 227 -6.52 11.47 16.43
C LEU A 227 -7.61 12.41 16.96
N GLU A 228 -8.03 13.34 16.14
CA GLU A 228 -9.18 14.18 16.46
C GLU A 228 -10.46 13.33 16.53
N LYS A 229 -11.33 13.65 17.48
CA LYS A 229 -12.58 12.93 17.66
C LYS A 229 -13.47 13.07 16.40
N GLY A 230 -13.86 11.92 15.84
CA GLY A 230 -14.71 11.86 14.65
C GLY A 230 -13.98 12.12 13.33
N LYS A 231 -12.67 12.41 13.35
CA LYS A 231 -11.83 12.57 12.16
C LYS A 231 -10.67 11.57 12.18
N TRP A 232 -10.21 11.14 11.03
CA TRP A 232 -9.01 10.33 10.87
C TRP A 232 -7.80 11.24 10.58
N LEU A 233 -7.48 12.13 11.53
CA LEU A 233 -6.37 13.08 11.43
C LEU A 233 -5.81 13.35 12.82
N ALA A 234 -4.51 13.11 13.02
CA ALA A 234 -3.85 13.45 14.27
C ALA A 234 -3.62 14.96 14.36
N LYS A 235 -3.94 15.54 15.52
CA LYS A 235 -3.77 16.96 15.82
C LYS A 235 -2.83 17.22 16.99
N ASN A 236 -2.58 16.23 17.81
CA ASN A 236 -1.76 16.37 19.00
C ASN A 236 -0.67 15.32 19.07
N ILE A 237 0.52 15.72 19.46
CA ILE A 237 1.50 14.82 20.06
C ILE A 237 1.35 14.91 21.57
N MET A 238 1.03 13.77 22.16
CA MET A 238 0.68 13.64 23.58
C MET A 238 1.78 12.91 24.35
N VAL A 239 1.89 13.22 25.63
CA VAL A 239 2.71 12.49 26.59
C VAL A 239 1.81 11.91 27.68
N HIS A 240 1.79 10.59 27.80
CA HIS A 240 1.12 9.84 28.84
C HIS A 240 2.11 9.42 29.92
N SER A 241 1.84 9.73 31.18
CA SER A 241 2.62 9.24 32.33
C SER A 241 2.05 7.89 32.79
N LEU A 242 2.88 6.87 32.96
CA LEU A 242 2.42 5.54 33.38
C LEU A 242 1.69 5.60 34.70
N GLY A 243 0.48 5.02 34.73
CA GLY A 243 -0.42 4.99 35.87
C GLY A 243 -1.44 6.11 35.93
N ASP A 244 -1.36 7.10 35.04
CA ASP A 244 -2.35 8.17 34.96
C ASP A 244 -3.52 7.79 34.04
N GLU A 245 -4.63 8.51 34.14
CA GLU A 245 -5.73 8.42 33.17
C GLU A 245 -5.38 9.24 31.89
N GLN A 246 -5.75 8.75 30.69
CA GLN A 246 -5.50 9.46 29.41
C GLN A 246 -5.96 10.92 29.41
N SER A 247 -7.02 11.25 30.16
CA SER A 247 -7.52 12.63 30.31
C SER A 247 -6.56 13.59 31.01
N GLN A 248 -5.50 13.08 31.64
CA GLN A 248 -4.44 13.84 32.31
C GLN A 248 -3.21 14.05 31.41
N ASP A 249 -3.19 13.43 30.23
CA ASP A 249 -2.09 13.50 29.29
C ASP A 249 -1.84 14.94 28.82
N LYS A 250 -0.57 15.24 28.58
CA LYS A 250 -0.15 16.59 28.16
C LYS A 250 0.13 16.63 26.67
N SER A 251 -0.47 17.61 26.00
CA SER A 251 -0.09 17.95 24.63
C SER A 251 1.26 18.67 24.65
N ILE A 252 2.22 18.17 23.90
CA ILE A 252 3.54 18.79 23.71
C ILE A 252 3.66 19.46 22.33
N TYR A 253 2.74 19.17 21.42
CA TYR A 253 2.59 19.86 20.14
C TYR A 253 1.14 19.73 19.67
N TYR A 254 0.59 20.84 19.14
CA TYR A 254 -0.74 20.90 18.56
C TYR A 254 -0.71 21.50 17.16
N GLU A 255 -1.21 20.77 16.16
CA GLU A 255 -1.37 21.26 14.79
C GLU A 255 -2.78 21.82 14.57
N ALA A 256 -2.86 23.12 14.37
CA ALA A 256 -4.14 23.80 14.20
C ALA A 256 -4.68 23.73 12.76
N ASP A 257 -3.80 23.56 11.77
CA ASP A 257 -4.16 23.53 10.36
C ASP A 257 -4.59 22.11 9.94
N ASP A 258 -5.82 21.99 9.43
CA ASP A 258 -6.37 20.72 8.92
C ASP A 258 -5.68 20.25 7.62
N GLY A 259 -4.87 21.10 6.98
CA GLY A 259 -4.08 20.77 5.81
C GLY A 259 -2.80 19.99 6.10
N PHE A 260 -2.41 19.82 7.38
CA PHE A 260 -1.16 19.15 7.75
C PHE A 260 -1.38 17.78 8.38
N PHE A 261 -0.64 16.79 7.88
CA PHE A 261 -0.44 15.51 8.55
C PHE A 261 0.58 15.68 9.68
N LEU A 262 0.29 15.13 10.84
CA LEU A 262 1.16 15.19 12.01
C LEU A 262 1.71 13.79 12.32
N GLY A 263 3.02 13.68 12.55
CA GLY A 263 3.68 12.48 12.98
C GLY A 263 4.86 12.75 13.90
N PHE A 264 5.40 11.71 14.51
CA PHE A 264 6.61 11.78 15.31
C PHE A 264 7.44 10.52 15.18
N GLY A 265 8.71 10.60 15.58
CA GLY A 265 9.64 9.47 15.61
C GLY A 265 10.81 9.76 16.56
N LYS A 266 11.65 8.74 16.79
CA LYS A 266 12.85 8.87 17.61
C LYS A 266 14.07 8.83 16.70
N THR A 267 15.06 9.72 16.93
CA THR A 267 16.32 9.69 16.20
C THR A 267 17.11 8.42 16.49
N SER A 268 17.98 7.98 15.56
CA SER A 268 18.83 6.77 15.71
C SER A 268 19.73 6.82 16.96
N SER A 269 20.16 8.01 17.37
CA SER A 269 20.89 8.23 18.63
C SER A 269 20.04 8.02 19.89
N LYS A 270 18.72 7.93 19.75
CA LYS A 270 17.72 7.86 20.82
C LYS A 270 17.71 9.09 21.74
N GLN A 271 18.34 10.21 21.31
CA GLN A 271 18.45 11.41 22.14
C GLN A 271 17.29 12.39 21.97
N TYR A 272 16.63 12.37 20.81
CA TYR A 272 15.54 13.27 20.48
C TYR A 272 14.32 12.54 19.96
N PHE A 273 13.12 13.04 20.29
CA PHE A 273 11.93 12.88 19.48
C PHE A 273 11.92 13.96 18.41
N LEU A 274 11.61 13.56 17.20
CA LEU A 274 11.34 14.43 16.05
C LEU A 274 9.83 14.49 15.85
N ILE A 275 9.25 15.68 15.82
CA ILE A 275 7.86 15.95 15.45
C ILE A 275 7.88 16.55 14.06
N VAL A 276 7.03 16.05 13.16
CA VAL A 276 6.92 16.53 11.78
C VAL A 276 5.47 16.82 11.45
N ALA A 277 5.20 18.03 11.01
CA ALA A 277 3.95 18.41 10.35
C ALA A 277 4.23 18.58 8.85
N SER A 278 3.43 17.97 7.98
CA SER A 278 3.67 17.93 6.54
C SER A 278 2.42 18.15 5.71
N GLN A 279 2.55 18.99 4.67
CA GLN A 279 1.53 19.24 3.66
C GLN A 279 2.18 19.30 2.28
N GLY A 280 1.93 18.27 1.45
CA GLY A 280 2.55 18.20 0.13
C GLY A 280 4.08 18.30 0.19
N GLU A 281 4.64 19.35 -0.40
CA GLU A 281 6.08 19.60 -0.45
C GLU A 281 6.61 20.39 0.74
N VAL A 282 5.74 20.88 1.62
CA VAL A 282 6.09 21.70 2.78
C VAL A 282 6.12 20.83 4.03
N GLN A 283 7.21 20.95 4.77
CA GLN A 283 7.34 20.27 6.06
C GLN A 283 7.88 21.23 7.12
N GLU A 284 7.35 21.06 8.31
CA GLU A 284 7.86 21.69 9.53
C GLU A 284 8.36 20.60 10.47
N SER A 285 9.48 20.84 11.16
CA SER A 285 10.01 19.89 12.12
C SER A 285 10.47 20.53 13.42
N TRP A 286 10.28 19.77 14.50
CA TRP A 286 10.61 20.15 15.86
C TRP A 286 11.28 18.98 16.55
N VAL A 287 12.17 19.27 17.51
CA VAL A 287 12.83 18.25 18.34
C VAL A 287 12.59 18.49 19.81
N ILE A 288 12.46 17.38 20.55
CA ILE A 288 12.34 17.38 22.02
C ILE A 288 13.32 16.34 22.55
N PRO A 289 14.14 16.65 23.60
CA PRO A 289 15.02 15.66 24.20
C PRO A 289 14.24 14.49 24.81
N THR A 290 14.60 13.24 24.50
CA THR A 290 13.93 12.05 25.06
C THR A 290 14.06 11.95 26.58
N LYS A 291 15.08 12.59 27.18
CA LYS A 291 15.28 12.66 28.65
C LYS A 291 14.38 13.67 29.36
N ASP A 292 13.76 14.59 28.63
CA ASP A 292 12.83 15.59 29.14
C ASP A 292 11.76 15.90 28.08
N VAL A 293 10.77 15.03 27.99
CA VAL A 293 9.67 15.11 26.99
C VAL A 293 8.70 16.27 27.27
N TYR A 294 8.86 16.96 28.40
CA TYR A 294 8.07 18.15 28.76
C TYR A 294 8.81 19.46 28.46
N ALA A 295 10.05 19.37 27.95
CA ALA A 295 10.79 20.56 27.48
C ALA A 295 10.06 21.21 26.31
N GLU A 296 10.24 22.52 26.15
CA GLU A 296 9.71 23.22 24.98
C GLU A 296 10.34 22.68 23.70
N PRO A 297 9.55 22.36 22.69
CA PRO A 297 10.06 21.88 21.40
C PRO A 297 10.96 22.93 20.73
N VAL A 298 12.09 22.51 20.20
CA VAL A 298 13.00 23.36 19.40
C VAL A 298 12.71 23.14 17.93
N GLN A 299 12.37 24.22 17.22
CA GLN A 299 12.09 24.16 15.77
C GLN A 299 13.40 23.99 15.00
N LEU A 300 13.47 22.94 14.16
CA LEU A 300 14.58 22.73 13.22
C LEU A 300 14.32 23.41 11.88
N VAL A 301 13.11 23.26 11.36
CA VAL A 301 12.69 23.84 10.09
C VAL A 301 11.27 24.36 10.23
N SER A 302 11.05 25.61 9.85
CA SER A 302 9.73 26.22 9.78
C SER A 302 9.03 25.87 8.47
N ARG A 303 7.68 25.80 8.47
CA ARG A 303 6.88 25.60 7.26
C ARG A 303 7.03 26.70 6.22
N GLU A 304 7.38 27.94 6.66
CA GLU A 304 7.64 29.06 5.76
C GLU A 304 8.90 28.86 4.91
N ALA A 305 9.79 27.93 5.27
CA ALA A 305 10.94 27.57 4.46
C ALA A 305 10.55 26.87 3.14
N GLY A 306 9.38 26.23 3.10
CA GLY A 306 8.74 25.76 1.86
C GLY A 306 9.40 24.56 1.20
N PHE A 307 10.02 23.64 1.96
CA PHE A 307 10.69 22.47 1.43
C PHE A 307 10.46 21.21 2.29
N SER A 308 10.74 20.05 1.71
CA SER A 308 10.68 18.74 2.37
C SER A 308 12.04 18.34 2.96
N GLN A 309 11.99 17.56 4.05
CA GLN A 309 13.17 17.14 4.76
C GLN A 309 13.02 15.75 5.42
N SER A 310 14.17 15.12 5.72
CA SER A 310 14.26 13.94 6.58
C SER A 310 15.45 14.14 7.52
N VAL A 311 15.25 13.92 8.82
CA VAL A 311 16.22 14.27 9.87
C VAL A 311 16.61 13.03 10.65
N ASP A 312 17.90 12.91 10.98
CA ASP A 312 18.42 11.99 11.99
C ASP A 312 19.54 12.65 12.80
N HIS A 313 20.01 12.04 13.90
CA HIS A 313 20.93 12.66 14.83
C HIS A 313 22.07 11.74 15.24
N ALA A 314 23.30 12.29 15.28
CA ALA A 314 24.48 11.64 15.82
C ALA A 314 25.54 12.69 16.28
N HIS A 315 26.27 12.40 17.36
CA HIS A 315 27.46 13.15 17.80
C HIS A 315 27.28 14.66 17.96
N GLY A 316 26.08 15.09 18.45
CA GLY A 316 25.80 16.52 18.63
C GLY A 316 25.48 17.27 17.33
N TYR A 317 25.08 16.53 16.27
CA TYR A 317 24.65 17.10 14.99
C TYR A 317 23.36 16.43 14.50
N PHE A 318 22.47 17.25 13.95
CA PHE A 318 21.43 16.77 13.07
C PHE A 318 21.95 16.62 11.65
N TYR A 319 21.63 15.51 11.03
CA TYR A 319 21.91 15.18 9.62
C TYR A 319 20.58 15.23 8.87
N ILE A 320 20.51 16.05 7.84
CA ILE A 320 19.26 16.40 7.20
C ILE A 320 19.36 16.21 5.69
N LEU A 321 18.47 15.42 5.12
CA LEU A 321 18.18 15.46 3.69
C LEU A 321 17.17 16.58 3.47
N ALA A 322 17.45 17.52 2.56
CA ALA A 322 16.56 18.64 2.28
C ALA A 322 16.55 18.96 0.78
N ASN A 323 15.36 19.31 0.24
CA ASN A 323 15.23 19.74 -1.14
C ASN A 323 15.15 21.27 -1.30
N ASP A 324 15.75 21.99 -0.34
CA ASP A 324 15.80 23.45 -0.25
C ASP A 324 16.55 24.13 -1.41
N THR A 325 17.63 23.53 -1.90
CA THR A 325 18.46 24.07 -2.97
C THR A 325 18.46 23.21 -4.24
N HIS A 326 18.05 21.96 -4.12
CA HIS A 326 17.96 21.01 -5.23
C HIS A 326 16.83 20.00 -5.02
N LYS A 327 15.93 19.85 -5.98
CA LYS A 327 14.75 18.98 -5.89
C LYS A 327 15.04 17.51 -5.54
N ASN A 328 16.20 16.97 -5.96
CA ASN A 328 16.63 15.60 -5.62
C ASN A 328 17.32 15.50 -4.26
N PHE A 329 17.16 16.50 -3.41
CA PHE A 329 17.71 16.63 -2.06
C PHE A 329 19.24 16.77 -2.05
N ARG A 330 19.74 17.37 -0.97
CA ARG A 330 21.14 17.37 -0.53
C ARG A 330 21.23 16.87 0.90
N LEU A 331 22.40 16.40 1.31
CA LEU A 331 22.69 16.05 2.69
C LEU A 331 23.44 17.20 3.35
N VAL A 332 22.90 17.68 4.46
CA VAL A 332 23.53 18.70 5.31
C VAL A 332 23.69 18.20 6.74
N LYS A 333 24.54 18.88 7.53
CA LYS A 333 24.61 18.74 8.99
C LYS A 333 24.56 20.10 9.67
N VAL A 334 24.06 20.10 10.90
CA VAL A 334 23.98 21.29 11.77
C VAL A 334 24.16 20.87 13.23
N SER A 335 24.83 21.71 14.06
CA SER A 335 24.97 21.42 15.50
C SER A 335 23.61 21.40 16.18
N ASP A 336 23.42 20.49 17.14
CA ASP A 336 22.22 20.41 17.96
C ASP A 336 22.13 21.53 19.02
N ASP A 337 23.27 22.20 19.31
CA ASP A 337 23.30 23.38 20.19
C ASP A 337 22.67 24.64 19.54
N ASP A 338 22.75 24.77 18.20
CA ASP A 338 22.21 25.91 17.43
C ASP A 338 21.79 25.48 16.02
N PRO A 339 20.65 24.77 15.91
CA PRO A 339 20.25 24.08 14.68
C PRO A 339 19.56 24.98 13.64
N VAL A 340 19.88 26.25 13.56
CA VAL A 340 19.29 27.19 12.60
C VAL A 340 19.78 26.97 11.18
N LEU A 341 18.94 27.33 10.19
CA LEU A 341 19.20 27.10 8.75
C LEU A 341 20.50 27.73 8.27
N GLU A 342 20.86 28.89 8.80
CA GLU A 342 22.09 29.65 8.46
C GLU A 342 23.37 28.89 8.80
N ASN A 343 23.30 27.96 9.76
CA ASN A 343 24.43 27.13 10.20
C ASN A 343 24.56 25.80 9.45
N TRP A 344 23.67 25.54 8.46
CA TRP A 344 23.71 24.29 7.72
C TRP A 344 24.96 24.14 6.87
N GLN A 345 25.68 23.04 7.05
CA GLN A 345 26.87 22.68 6.31
C GLN A 345 26.56 21.54 5.34
N THR A 346 26.76 21.78 4.04
CA THR A 346 26.57 20.75 3.02
C THR A 346 27.62 19.67 3.12
N MET A 347 27.19 18.43 3.28
CA MET A 347 28.04 17.23 3.20
C MET A 347 28.02 16.64 1.78
N GLN A 348 26.84 16.51 1.17
CA GLN A 348 26.65 16.07 -0.21
C GLN A 348 25.69 17.00 -0.93
N ALA A 349 26.14 17.58 -2.03
CA ALA A 349 25.29 18.46 -2.85
C ALA A 349 24.22 17.67 -3.62
N GLY A 350 23.11 18.32 -3.92
CA GLY A 350 22.06 17.78 -4.79
C GLY A 350 22.57 17.57 -6.22
N SER A 351 21.94 16.62 -6.94
CA SER A 351 22.34 16.22 -8.29
C SER A 351 21.09 15.89 -9.14
N ASP A 352 21.11 16.25 -10.42
CA ASP A 352 20.04 15.85 -11.35
C ASP A 352 19.96 14.34 -11.56
N ASP A 353 21.11 13.64 -11.49
CA ASP A 353 21.20 12.20 -11.71
C ASP A 353 20.91 11.37 -10.46
N VAL A 354 21.17 11.92 -9.26
CA VAL A 354 21.10 11.19 -7.99
C VAL A 354 20.02 11.78 -7.09
N TYR A 355 19.02 10.98 -6.78
CA TYR A 355 17.93 11.32 -5.85
C TYR A 355 18.19 10.67 -4.49
N LEU A 356 18.40 11.48 -3.45
CA LEU A 356 18.59 11.03 -2.07
C LEU A 356 17.23 10.74 -1.44
N LEU A 357 17.06 9.55 -0.84
CA LEU A 357 15.75 9.04 -0.42
C LEU A 357 15.57 8.98 1.09
N SER A 358 16.54 8.41 1.80
CA SER A 358 16.49 8.25 3.25
C SER A 358 17.88 8.07 3.83
N LEU A 359 18.04 8.39 5.12
CA LEU A 359 19.30 8.20 5.86
C LEU A 359 19.03 7.52 7.19
N GLN A 360 20.05 6.85 7.71
CA GLN A 360 20.14 6.40 9.09
C GLN A 360 21.56 6.63 9.60
N THR A 361 21.69 7.29 10.75
CA THR A 361 22.96 7.57 11.40
C THR A 361 23.36 6.43 12.36
N PHE A 362 24.65 6.15 12.42
CA PHE A 362 25.27 5.18 13.34
C PHE A 362 26.48 5.84 14.04
N ASP A 363 27.07 5.16 15.01
CA ASP A 363 28.23 5.68 15.75
C ASP A 363 29.42 6.06 14.84
N LYS A 364 29.63 5.36 13.73
CA LYS A 364 30.83 5.57 12.88
C LYS A 364 30.55 5.96 11.44
N PHE A 365 29.30 5.88 11.01
CA PHE A 365 28.90 6.09 9.61
C PHE A 365 27.45 6.50 9.49
N ILE A 366 27.08 6.95 8.31
CA ILE A 366 25.71 7.16 7.86
C ILE A 366 25.42 6.17 6.74
N ALA A 367 24.32 5.44 6.82
CA ALA A 367 23.78 4.71 5.70
C ALA A 367 22.77 5.59 4.97
N LEU A 368 22.92 5.72 3.66
CA LEU A 368 22.10 6.59 2.81
C LEU A 368 21.53 5.76 1.66
N LYS A 369 20.21 5.73 1.52
CA LYS A 369 19.53 5.20 0.34
C LYS A 369 19.42 6.29 -0.71
N ALA A 370 19.79 5.96 -1.94
CA ALA A 370 19.69 6.86 -3.09
C ALA A 370 19.21 6.12 -4.34
N ARG A 371 18.85 6.88 -5.36
CA ARG A 371 18.52 6.37 -6.69
C ARG A 371 19.30 7.15 -7.75
N ASP A 372 20.07 6.43 -8.55
CA ASP A 372 20.89 6.96 -9.63
C ASP A 372 20.23 6.60 -10.97
N LYS A 373 19.69 7.61 -11.70
CA LYS A 373 18.96 7.40 -12.96
C LYS A 373 17.88 6.30 -12.87
N GLY A 374 17.18 6.26 -11.73
CA GLY A 374 16.12 5.31 -11.48
C GLY A 374 16.59 3.91 -11.03
N LEU A 375 17.86 3.73 -10.68
CA LEU A 375 18.40 2.49 -10.09
C LEU A 375 18.79 2.74 -8.63
N GLU A 376 18.27 1.90 -7.73
CA GLU A 376 18.50 2.04 -6.29
C GLU A 376 19.96 1.70 -5.93
N ASN A 377 20.49 2.38 -4.92
CA ASN A 377 21.78 2.07 -4.31
C ASN A 377 21.80 2.46 -2.84
N ILE A 378 22.69 1.83 -2.09
CA ILE A 378 22.97 2.16 -0.69
C ILE A 378 24.41 2.71 -0.65
N GLN A 379 24.56 3.88 -0.02
CA GLN A 379 25.84 4.55 0.20
C GLN A 379 26.18 4.50 1.68
N ILE A 380 27.43 4.28 1.99
CA ILE A 380 27.97 4.38 3.34
C ILE A 380 28.91 5.58 3.36
N ILE A 381 28.65 6.52 4.26
CA ILE A 381 29.39 7.78 4.41
C ILE A 381 29.97 7.79 5.82
N ASP A 382 31.29 7.94 5.97
CA ASP A 382 31.87 8.18 7.28
C ASP A 382 31.84 9.68 7.65
N TYR A 383 31.99 9.98 8.94
CA TYR A 383 31.92 11.36 9.43
C TYR A 383 33.12 12.24 9.08
N VAL A 384 34.18 11.66 8.46
CA VAL A 384 35.39 12.38 8.00
C VAL A 384 35.46 12.59 6.49
N GLY A 385 34.43 12.11 5.74
CA GLY A 385 34.24 12.39 4.32
C GLY A 385 34.61 11.24 3.37
N GLY A 386 34.86 10.03 3.88
CA GLY A 386 34.96 8.83 3.05
C GLY A 386 33.55 8.33 2.66
N GLU A 387 33.39 7.90 1.40
CA GLU A 387 32.16 7.30 0.93
C GLU A 387 32.40 6.08 0.03
N HIS A 388 31.47 5.14 0.05
CA HIS A 388 31.44 4.03 -0.91
C HIS A 388 30.01 3.49 -1.08
N LYS A 389 29.74 2.86 -2.24
CA LYS A 389 28.47 2.22 -2.53
C LYS A 389 28.53 0.73 -2.24
N VAL A 390 27.48 0.20 -1.61
CA VAL A 390 27.30 -1.26 -1.45
C VAL A 390 27.08 -1.88 -2.84
N GLN A 391 27.84 -2.96 -3.14
CA GLN A 391 27.74 -3.64 -4.42
C GLN A 391 26.83 -4.85 -4.31
N PHE A 392 25.79 -4.90 -5.16
CA PHE A 392 24.89 -6.03 -5.31
C PHE A 392 25.16 -6.76 -6.64
N SER A 393 24.67 -7.99 -6.76
CA SER A 393 24.95 -8.85 -7.92
C SER A 393 24.08 -8.59 -9.14
N GLU A 394 23.02 -7.82 -9.00
CA GLU A 394 22.05 -7.51 -10.07
C GLU A 394 22.04 -6.01 -10.35
N ASP A 395 21.69 -5.62 -11.58
CA ASP A 395 21.59 -4.21 -11.97
C ASP A 395 20.21 -3.61 -11.64
N ILE A 396 19.16 -4.45 -11.65
CA ILE A 396 17.77 -4.03 -11.41
C ILE A 396 17.26 -4.75 -10.17
N PHE A 397 17.23 -4.03 -9.06
CA PHE A 397 16.83 -4.54 -7.75
C PHE A 397 16.14 -3.46 -6.92
N SER A 398 15.58 -3.87 -5.80
CA SER A 398 15.19 -3.00 -4.70
C SER A 398 16.06 -3.31 -3.49
N ALA A 399 16.58 -2.26 -2.84
CA ALA A 399 17.31 -2.39 -1.59
C ALA A 399 16.91 -1.29 -0.61
N SER A 400 16.86 -1.63 0.68
CA SER A 400 16.56 -0.67 1.74
C SER A 400 17.42 -0.92 2.97
N ILE A 401 17.55 0.11 3.80
CA ILE A 401 18.11 -0.03 5.13
C ILE A 401 17.09 -0.80 5.96
N GLY A 402 17.46 -1.98 6.44
CA GLY A 402 16.60 -2.87 7.21
C GLY A 402 16.54 -2.49 8.69
N VAL A 403 16.26 -3.47 9.56
CA VAL A 403 16.10 -3.24 11.01
C VAL A 403 17.46 -3.10 11.69
N ASN A 404 17.82 -1.87 12.12
CA ASN A 404 19.08 -1.50 12.75
C ASN A 404 18.84 -0.67 14.03
N PRO A 405 18.37 -1.24 15.15
CA PRO A 405 17.99 -0.48 16.34
C PRO A 405 19.17 -0.04 17.20
N GLU A 406 20.35 -0.67 17.02
CA GLU A 406 21.54 -0.32 17.78
C GLU A 406 22.39 0.72 17.05
N PHE A 407 22.60 1.87 17.73
CA PHE A 407 23.43 2.95 17.20
C PHE A 407 24.90 2.54 17.04
N LYS A 408 25.43 1.72 17.98
CA LYS A 408 26.81 1.25 18.00
C LYS A 408 26.93 -0.15 17.40
N GLN A 409 26.95 -0.24 16.08
CA GLN A 409 27.20 -1.50 15.39
C GLN A 409 28.25 -1.33 14.28
N SER A 410 28.88 -2.43 13.86
CA SER A 410 29.94 -2.45 12.84
C SER A 410 29.43 -2.85 11.45
N PHE A 411 28.15 -3.14 11.33
CA PHE A 411 27.51 -3.52 10.08
C PHE A 411 26.23 -2.70 9.88
N VAL A 412 25.68 -2.70 8.69
CA VAL A 412 24.33 -2.27 8.43
C VAL A 412 23.51 -3.42 7.87
N ARG A 413 22.34 -3.68 8.46
CA ARG A 413 21.39 -4.64 7.93
C ARG A 413 20.64 -4.02 6.77
N LEU A 414 20.56 -4.77 5.67
CA LEU A 414 19.91 -4.36 4.43
C LEU A 414 18.90 -5.40 4.01
N ASP A 415 17.75 -4.93 3.54
CA ASP A 415 16.77 -5.75 2.84
C ASP A 415 17.01 -5.60 1.33
N TYR A 416 16.91 -6.72 0.60
CA TYR A 416 17.20 -6.78 -0.82
C TYR A 416 16.28 -7.75 -1.54
N GLU A 417 15.85 -7.39 -2.71
CA GLU A 417 15.09 -8.25 -3.61
C GLU A 417 15.17 -7.76 -5.06
N SER A 418 14.79 -8.60 -6.01
CA SER A 418 14.51 -8.19 -7.38
C SER A 418 13.24 -8.90 -7.87
N MET A 419 12.79 -8.62 -9.09
CA MET A 419 11.61 -9.33 -9.62
C MET A 419 11.80 -10.86 -9.73
N ILE A 420 13.06 -11.36 -9.64
CA ILE A 420 13.41 -12.80 -9.68
C ILE A 420 14.27 -13.27 -8.50
N THR A 421 14.71 -12.39 -7.63
CA THR A 421 15.42 -12.78 -6.40
C THR A 421 14.48 -12.57 -5.22
N PRO A 422 14.14 -13.65 -4.47
CA PRO A 422 13.32 -13.56 -3.28
C PRO A 422 13.88 -12.60 -2.24
N GLU A 423 12.99 -12.05 -1.40
CA GLU A 423 13.37 -11.19 -0.29
C GLU A 423 14.53 -11.80 0.49
N SER A 424 15.57 -11.01 0.66
CA SER A 424 16.83 -11.42 1.25
C SER A 424 17.30 -10.38 2.25
N VAL A 425 17.79 -10.82 3.39
CA VAL A 425 18.35 -9.95 4.44
C VAL A 425 19.87 -10.16 4.47
N PHE A 426 20.60 -9.06 4.37
CA PHE A 426 22.06 -9.04 4.44
C PHE A 426 22.54 -8.21 5.63
N ASP A 427 23.64 -8.60 6.24
CA ASP A 427 24.46 -7.73 7.08
C ASP A 427 25.68 -7.31 6.26
N TYR A 428 25.82 -6.01 6.01
CA TYR A 428 26.96 -5.42 5.32
C TYR A 428 27.99 -4.96 6.33
N ASP A 429 29.13 -5.65 6.40
CA ASP A 429 30.25 -5.28 7.28
C ASP A 429 30.98 -4.06 6.73
N ILE A 430 31.08 -3.00 7.55
CA ILE A 430 31.64 -1.72 7.14
C ILE A 430 33.16 -1.80 6.90
N ALA A 431 33.88 -2.59 7.71
CA ALA A 431 35.33 -2.67 7.64
C ALA A 431 35.81 -3.50 6.46
N THR A 432 35.17 -4.62 6.19
CA THR A 432 35.52 -5.54 5.10
C THR A 432 34.82 -5.26 3.80
N GLN A 433 33.77 -4.43 3.82
CA GLN A 433 32.88 -4.11 2.69
C GLN A 433 32.28 -5.36 2.04
N THR A 434 31.85 -6.32 2.87
CA THR A 434 31.26 -7.59 2.41
C THR A 434 29.84 -7.77 2.90
N LEU A 435 29.01 -8.38 2.06
CA LEU A 435 27.63 -8.77 2.37
C LEU A 435 27.62 -10.20 2.94
N ALA A 436 27.07 -10.37 4.13
CA ALA A 436 26.78 -11.67 4.72
C ALA A 436 25.28 -11.93 4.65
N THR A 437 24.87 -12.98 3.93
CA THR A 437 23.45 -13.37 3.85
C THR A 437 22.96 -13.87 5.20
N ARG A 438 21.88 -13.29 5.70
CA ARG A 438 21.24 -13.65 6.98
C ARG A 438 20.00 -14.51 6.75
N LYS A 439 19.20 -14.16 5.74
CA LYS A 439 17.98 -14.88 5.36
C LYS A 439 17.73 -14.70 3.87
N VAL A 440 17.18 -15.73 3.24
CA VAL A 440 16.52 -15.65 1.94
C VAL A 440 15.12 -16.21 2.16
N GLN A 441 14.10 -15.54 1.66
CA GLN A 441 12.71 -15.99 1.74
C GLN A 441 12.60 -17.44 1.25
N LYS A 442 12.08 -18.30 2.11
CA LYS A 442 11.84 -19.69 1.77
C LYS A 442 10.52 -19.82 1.00
N ILE A 443 10.54 -20.58 -0.06
CA ILE A 443 9.37 -20.92 -0.89
C ILE A 443 9.18 -22.44 -0.85
N PRO A 444 8.34 -22.97 0.06
CA PRO A 444 8.26 -24.41 0.33
C PRO A 444 7.87 -25.27 -0.87
N SER A 445 7.00 -24.76 -1.75
CA SER A 445 6.61 -25.46 -2.99
C SER A 445 7.72 -25.51 -4.06
N GLY A 446 8.86 -24.84 -3.81
CA GLY A 446 9.98 -24.73 -4.72
C GLY A 446 9.94 -23.48 -5.59
N TYR A 447 11.12 -23.00 -5.93
CA TYR A 447 11.35 -21.87 -6.83
C TYR A 447 12.74 -21.99 -7.45
N ASP A 448 12.80 -21.91 -8.77
CA ASP A 448 14.07 -21.83 -9.50
C ASP A 448 14.17 -20.51 -10.24
N ARG A 449 14.98 -19.60 -9.70
CA ARG A 449 15.24 -18.29 -10.31
C ARG A 449 15.68 -18.40 -11.77
N SER A 450 16.37 -19.49 -12.14
CA SER A 450 16.89 -19.68 -13.47
C SER A 450 15.79 -19.88 -14.54
N GLU A 451 14.54 -20.15 -14.14
CA GLU A 451 13.39 -20.26 -15.04
C GLU A 451 12.81 -18.91 -15.46
N TYR A 452 13.17 -17.83 -14.79
CA TYR A 452 12.60 -16.50 -15.00
C TYR A 452 13.66 -15.54 -15.57
N GLN A 453 13.18 -14.45 -16.15
CA GLN A 453 14.00 -13.37 -16.70
C GLN A 453 13.38 -12.01 -16.43
N THR A 454 14.20 -11.00 -16.30
CA THR A 454 13.77 -9.60 -16.13
C THR A 454 14.29 -8.74 -17.27
N GLU A 455 13.57 -7.69 -17.54
CA GLU A 455 13.93 -6.68 -18.53
C GLU A 455 13.51 -5.30 -18.03
N ARG A 456 14.29 -4.28 -18.30
CA ARG A 456 13.89 -2.87 -18.13
C ARG A 456 13.91 -2.21 -19.50
N ILE A 457 12.75 -1.69 -19.91
CA ILE A 457 12.62 -0.96 -21.17
C ILE A 457 12.21 0.48 -20.89
N MET A 458 12.37 1.34 -21.91
CA MET A 458 11.90 2.73 -21.89
C MET A 458 10.80 2.86 -22.93
N ALA A 459 9.56 2.94 -22.47
CA ALA A 459 8.40 3.19 -23.33
C ALA A 459 8.32 4.70 -23.68
N ILE A 460 8.03 5.02 -24.92
CA ILE A 460 7.93 6.41 -25.36
C ILE A 460 6.48 6.87 -25.24
N ALA A 461 6.22 7.81 -24.34
CA ALA A 461 4.94 8.47 -24.19
C ALA A 461 4.67 9.43 -25.36
N ARG A 462 3.40 9.84 -25.54
CA ARG A 462 2.94 10.71 -26.62
C ARG A 462 3.61 12.08 -26.67
N ASP A 463 4.14 12.55 -25.55
CA ASP A 463 4.89 13.81 -25.42
C ASP A 463 6.41 13.62 -25.59
N GLY A 464 6.86 12.40 -25.93
CA GLY A 464 8.26 12.03 -26.10
C GLY A 464 8.98 11.61 -24.83
N THR A 465 8.33 11.66 -23.68
CA THR A 465 8.92 11.23 -22.40
C THR A 465 9.21 9.73 -22.42
N GLN A 466 10.38 9.33 -21.94
CA GLN A 466 10.78 7.93 -21.79
C GLN A 466 10.33 7.39 -20.42
N VAL A 467 9.28 6.58 -20.41
CA VAL A 467 8.72 5.98 -19.20
C VAL A 467 9.38 4.64 -18.94
N PRO A 468 10.06 4.43 -17.79
CA PRO A 468 10.65 3.14 -17.44
C PRO A 468 9.56 2.10 -17.21
N VAL A 469 9.81 0.86 -17.67
CA VAL A 469 8.96 -0.28 -17.42
C VAL A 469 9.82 -1.46 -16.99
N SER A 470 9.55 -2.00 -15.83
CA SER A 470 10.20 -3.23 -15.34
C SER A 470 9.31 -4.43 -15.67
N ILE A 471 9.87 -5.44 -16.33
CA ILE A 471 9.12 -6.60 -16.81
C ILE A 471 9.78 -7.87 -16.27
N VAL A 472 8.95 -8.82 -15.80
CA VAL A 472 9.35 -10.20 -15.49
C VAL A 472 8.49 -11.17 -16.25
N SER A 473 9.11 -12.24 -16.74
CA SER A 473 8.44 -13.33 -17.43
C SER A 473 9.16 -14.65 -17.19
N LYS A 474 8.49 -15.76 -17.44
CA LYS A 474 9.14 -17.07 -17.53
C LYS A 474 10.02 -17.12 -18.79
N LYS A 475 11.18 -17.77 -18.72
CA LYS A 475 12.03 -17.98 -19.89
C LYS A 475 11.25 -18.72 -20.98
N GLY A 476 11.38 -18.25 -22.23
CA GLY A 476 10.59 -18.73 -23.35
C GLY A 476 9.34 -17.91 -23.63
N TYR A 477 9.07 -16.85 -22.85
CA TYR A 477 8.07 -15.85 -23.21
C TYR A 477 8.39 -15.27 -24.59
N LYS A 478 7.40 -15.27 -25.49
CA LYS A 478 7.59 -14.87 -26.88
C LYS A 478 7.10 -13.46 -27.11
N LYS A 479 7.93 -12.64 -27.72
CA LYS A 479 7.54 -11.30 -28.20
C LYS A 479 6.89 -11.40 -29.59
N ASP A 480 5.79 -12.16 -29.68
CA ASP A 480 5.02 -12.40 -30.91
C ASP A 480 3.53 -12.03 -30.74
N ALA A 481 3.21 -11.30 -29.68
CA ALA A 481 1.88 -10.88 -29.29
C ALA A 481 0.91 -12.01 -28.92
N SER A 482 1.37 -13.25 -28.77
CA SER A 482 0.51 -14.41 -28.47
C SER A 482 0.17 -14.55 -26.97
N GLN A 483 1.04 -14.05 -26.09
CA GLN A 483 0.93 -14.24 -24.63
C GLN A 483 0.35 -13.00 -23.93
N PRO A 484 -0.33 -13.17 -22.77
CA PRO A 484 -0.92 -12.06 -22.05
C PRO A 484 0.11 -11.28 -21.23
N VAL A 485 -0.23 -10.02 -20.91
CA VAL A 485 0.50 -9.18 -19.98
C VAL A 485 -0.42 -8.75 -18.85
N MET A 486 0.08 -8.82 -17.61
CA MET A 486 -0.46 -8.11 -16.46
C MET A 486 0.35 -6.81 -16.27
N LEU A 487 -0.28 -5.66 -16.41
CA LEU A 487 0.36 -4.34 -16.28
C LEU A 487 -0.14 -3.68 -15.00
N TYR A 488 0.79 -3.26 -14.15
CA TYR A 488 0.52 -2.59 -12.88
C TYR A 488 1.07 -1.15 -12.88
N GLY A 489 0.37 -0.24 -12.21
CA GLY A 489 0.83 1.14 -11.99
C GLY A 489 0.19 1.79 -10.77
N TYR A 490 0.78 2.91 -10.31
CA TYR A 490 0.29 3.72 -9.21
C TYR A 490 0.28 5.21 -9.57
N GLY A 491 1.41 5.90 -9.47
CA GLY A 491 1.65 7.22 -10.04
C GLY A 491 1.07 8.40 -9.26
N ALA A 492 1.13 8.39 -7.94
CA ALA A 492 0.77 9.52 -7.07
C ALA A 492 1.68 9.58 -5.85
N TYR A 493 1.68 10.71 -5.13
CA TYR A 493 2.35 10.91 -3.83
C TYR A 493 3.87 10.62 -3.85
N SER A 494 4.53 10.80 -4.99
CA SER A 494 5.95 10.42 -5.14
C SER A 494 6.22 8.92 -4.89
N ALA A 495 5.18 8.10 -4.73
CA ALA A 495 5.31 6.67 -4.45
C ALA A 495 5.95 5.93 -5.64
N THR A 496 7.00 5.18 -5.37
CA THR A 496 7.67 4.35 -6.37
C THR A 496 7.32 2.89 -6.13
N ILE A 497 6.79 2.24 -7.16
CA ILE A 497 6.58 0.79 -7.14
C ILE A 497 7.91 0.13 -7.50
N SER A 498 8.56 -0.44 -6.50
CA SER A 498 9.85 -1.11 -6.67
C SER A 498 9.73 -2.39 -7.51
N PRO A 499 10.77 -2.77 -8.28
CA PRO A 499 10.84 -4.04 -9.01
C PRO A 499 11.13 -5.20 -8.04
N SER A 500 10.20 -5.43 -7.11
CA SER A 500 10.29 -6.39 -6.01
C SER A 500 9.90 -7.81 -6.43
N PHE A 501 10.28 -8.80 -5.61
CA PHE A 501 9.81 -10.18 -5.73
C PHE A 501 8.34 -10.32 -5.31
N SER A 502 7.66 -11.33 -5.84
CA SER A 502 6.32 -11.68 -5.38
C SER A 502 6.02 -13.14 -5.70
N THR A 503 5.76 -13.92 -4.66
CA THR A 503 5.31 -15.32 -4.79
C THR A 503 3.95 -15.42 -5.47
N LEU A 504 3.10 -14.40 -5.33
CA LEU A 504 1.77 -14.37 -5.97
C LEU A 504 1.88 -14.28 -7.49
N ARG A 505 2.79 -13.44 -8.00
CA ARG A 505 3.01 -13.27 -9.44
C ARG A 505 3.38 -14.56 -10.15
N LEU A 506 4.04 -15.49 -9.46
CA LEU A 506 4.43 -16.77 -10.03
C LEU A 506 3.24 -17.53 -10.62
N SER A 507 2.05 -17.42 -10.01
CA SER A 507 0.83 -18.06 -10.55
C SER A 507 0.42 -17.52 -11.91
N LEU A 508 0.65 -16.24 -12.21
CA LEU A 508 0.45 -15.67 -13.54
C LEU A 508 1.59 -16.03 -14.49
N LEU A 509 2.86 -15.91 -14.03
CA LEU A 509 4.04 -16.20 -14.84
C LEU A 509 4.06 -17.66 -15.30
N ASP A 510 3.68 -18.60 -14.42
CA ASP A 510 3.63 -20.03 -14.73
C ASP A 510 2.51 -20.38 -15.73
N ARG A 511 1.48 -19.50 -15.83
CA ARG A 511 0.41 -19.58 -16.83
C ARG A 511 0.71 -18.76 -18.11
N GLY A 512 1.96 -18.36 -18.31
CA GLY A 512 2.44 -17.73 -19.53
C GLY A 512 2.27 -16.21 -19.61
N PHE A 513 1.87 -15.53 -18.53
CA PHE A 513 1.87 -14.07 -18.48
C PHE A 513 3.30 -13.49 -18.41
N ALA A 514 3.49 -12.30 -18.95
CA ALA A 514 4.48 -11.39 -18.44
C ALA A 514 3.82 -10.45 -17.42
N TYR A 515 4.57 -10.04 -16.41
CA TYR A 515 4.14 -9.01 -15.45
C TYR A 515 4.99 -7.77 -15.63
N ALA A 516 4.35 -6.64 -15.86
CA ALA A 516 5.01 -5.37 -16.13
C ALA A 516 4.59 -4.32 -15.09
N ILE A 517 5.55 -3.52 -14.62
CA ILE A 517 5.32 -2.35 -13.77
C ILE A 517 5.65 -1.10 -14.59
N ALA A 518 4.65 -0.26 -14.83
CA ALA A 518 4.84 1.04 -15.46
C ALA A 518 5.22 2.08 -14.40
N HIS A 519 6.45 2.61 -14.48
CA HIS A 519 6.93 3.62 -13.55
C HIS A 519 6.55 5.02 -14.02
N VAL A 520 5.24 5.27 -14.06
CA VAL A 520 4.64 6.50 -14.61
C VAL A 520 5.00 7.74 -13.78
N ARG A 521 4.88 8.93 -14.40
CA ARG A 521 4.98 10.21 -13.68
C ARG A 521 3.93 10.30 -12.57
N GLY A 522 4.22 11.10 -11.53
CA GLY A 522 3.45 11.13 -10.27
C GLY A 522 4.05 10.20 -9.18
N GLY A 523 4.81 9.15 -9.57
CA GLY A 523 5.81 8.51 -8.72
C GLY A 523 7.16 9.24 -8.79
N SER A 524 8.21 8.71 -8.15
CA SER A 524 9.54 9.34 -8.16
C SER A 524 10.67 8.43 -8.67
N MET A 525 10.35 7.47 -9.56
CA MET A 525 11.37 6.54 -10.08
C MET A 525 12.56 7.27 -10.71
N MET A 526 12.32 8.34 -11.47
CA MET A 526 13.35 9.12 -12.16
C MET A 526 13.73 10.41 -11.41
N GLY A 527 13.54 10.47 -10.10
CA GLY A 527 13.81 11.62 -9.25
C GLY A 527 12.57 12.43 -8.91
N TYR A 528 12.75 13.49 -8.12
CA TYR A 528 11.61 14.26 -7.60
C TYR A 528 10.84 15.03 -8.69
N GLN A 529 11.52 15.46 -9.76
CA GLN A 529 10.84 16.08 -10.91
C GLN A 529 9.81 15.15 -11.57
N TRP A 530 10.06 13.84 -11.56
CA TRP A 530 9.14 12.84 -12.10
C TRP A 530 7.79 12.84 -11.36
N TYR A 531 7.84 13.09 -10.05
CA TYR A 531 6.66 13.31 -9.24
C TYR A 531 5.93 14.61 -9.62
N LEU A 532 6.65 15.73 -9.66
CA LEU A 532 6.10 17.05 -10.01
C LEU A 532 5.48 17.10 -11.39
N ASP A 533 5.94 16.25 -12.31
CA ASP A 533 5.41 16.14 -13.67
C ASP A 533 4.16 15.24 -13.77
N GLY A 534 3.67 14.70 -12.65
CA GLY A 534 2.47 13.86 -12.59
C GLY A 534 1.45 14.28 -11.53
N LYS A 535 1.52 15.51 -10.97
CA LYS A 535 0.55 16.02 -9.98
C LYS A 535 -0.08 17.34 -10.43
N LEU A 536 -1.13 17.77 -9.76
CA LEU A 536 -1.83 19.03 -9.99
C LEU A 536 -2.13 19.22 -11.50
N LYS A 537 -1.77 20.35 -12.08
CA LYS A 537 -2.00 20.67 -13.51
C LYS A 537 -1.38 19.67 -14.49
N LYS A 538 -0.47 18.81 -14.03
CA LYS A 538 0.19 17.78 -14.83
C LYS A 538 -0.32 16.36 -14.55
N ARG A 539 -1.37 16.21 -13.74
CA ARG A 539 -1.91 14.91 -13.32
C ARG A 539 -2.22 13.99 -14.49
N THR A 540 -2.73 14.52 -15.59
CA THR A 540 -3.06 13.72 -16.79
C THR A 540 -1.86 13.05 -17.45
N ASN A 541 -0.62 13.48 -17.17
CA ASN A 541 0.58 12.80 -17.65
C ASN A 541 0.68 11.38 -17.11
N THR A 542 0.28 11.15 -15.86
CA THR A 542 0.26 9.81 -15.24
C THR A 542 -0.60 8.82 -16.02
N PHE A 543 -1.81 9.24 -16.39
CA PHE A 543 -2.76 8.42 -17.14
C PHE A 543 -2.29 8.19 -18.58
N ASN A 544 -1.76 9.23 -19.19
CA ASN A 544 -1.20 9.17 -20.54
C ASN A 544 0.00 8.24 -20.61
N ASP A 545 0.93 8.33 -19.66
CA ASP A 545 2.10 7.45 -19.56
C ASP A 545 1.68 5.97 -19.49
N PHE A 546 0.69 5.66 -18.66
CA PHE A 546 0.23 4.28 -18.47
C PHE A 546 -0.39 3.69 -19.75
N VAL A 547 -1.27 4.45 -20.41
CA VAL A 547 -1.88 4.04 -21.67
C VAL A 547 -0.83 3.94 -22.79
N ASP A 548 0.13 4.86 -22.83
CA ASP A 548 1.19 4.86 -23.83
C ASP A 548 2.21 3.73 -23.60
N VAL A 549 2.48 3.35 -22.33
CA VAL A 549 3.22 2.11 -22.01
C VAL A 549 2.50 0.89 -22.58
N ALA A 550 1.19 0.77 -22.39
CA ALA A 550 0.42 -0.34 -22.96
C ALA A 550 0.50 -0.37 -24.48
N ARG A 551 0.35 0.78 -25.16
CA ARG A 551 0.50 0.90 -26.61
C ARG A 551 1.91 0.57 -27.09
N HIS A 552 2.93 0.94 -26.31
CA HIS A 552 4.31 0.57 -26.60
C HIS A 552 4.52 -0.95 -26.52
N LEU A 553 4.00 -1.61 -25.48
CA LEU A 553 4.07 -3.07 -25.35
C LEU A 553 3.39 -3.80 -26.51
N VAL A 554 2.24 -3.27 -26.98
CA VAL A 554 1.56 -3.80 -28.19
C VAL A 554 2.41 -3.58 -29.44
N LYS A 555 2.96 -2.39 -29.63
CA LYS A 555 3.79 -2.04 -30.80
C LYS A 555 5.04 -2.92 -30.90
N GLU A 556 5.67 -3.21 -29.76
CA GLU A 556 6.89 -4.03 -29.69
C GLU A 556 6.60 -5.54 -29.60
N ASN A 557 5.33 -5.94 -29.85
CA ASN A 557 4.85 -7.34 -29.87
C ASN A 557 5.04 -8.10 -28.54
N TYR A 558 5.09 -7.41 -27.39
CA TYR A 558 5.00 -8.08 -26.10
C TYR A 558 3.61 -8.74 -25.94
N VAL A 559 2.57 -8.09 -26.43
CA VAL A 559 1.18 -8.52 -26.24
C VAL A 559 0.31 -7.95 -27.35
N ALA A 560 -0.82 -8.62 -27.67
CA ALA A 560 -1.84 -8.06 -28.55
C ALA A 560 -2.71 -7.00 -27.83
N ALA A 561 -3.24 -6.02 -28.56
CA ALA A 561 -4.29 -5.14 -28.05
C ALA A 561 -5.51 -5.99 -27.61
N GLY A 562 -6.13 -5.65 -26.48
CA GLY A 562 -7.21 -6.44 -25.89
C GLY A 562 -6.76 -7.73 -25.16
N ASN A 563 -5.45 -7.92 -24.98
CA ASN A 563 -4.88 -9.04 -24.19
C ASN A 563 -4.03 -8.58 -23.00
N ILE A 564 -4.18 -7.32 -22.57
CA ILE A 564 -3.53 -6.74 -21.40
C ILE A 564 -4.55 -6.69 -20.26
N SER A 565 -4.26 -7.34 -19.12
CA SER A 565 -4.97 -7.10 -17.87
C SER A 565 -4.25 -6.01 -17.08
N ILE A 566 -5.02 -5.14 -16.42
CA ILE A 566 -4.47 -4.05 -15.60
C ILE A 566 -4.99 -4.10 -14.18
N SER A 567 -4.14 -3.69 -13.22
CA SER A 567 -4.50 -3.61 -11.81
C SER A 567 -3.85 -2.40 -11.16
N GLY A 568 -4.57 -1.79 -10.21
CA GLY A 568 -4.09 -0.71 -9.36
C GLY A 568 -5.02 -0.53 -8.16
N ARG A 569 -4.47 0.02 -7.06
CA ARG A 569 -5.18 0.20 -5.79
C ARG A 569 -5.08 1.66 -5.33
N SER A 570 -6.09 2.15 -4.58
CA SER A 570 -6.12 3.52 -4.06
C SER A 570 -5.99 4.55 -5.21
N ALA A 571 -5.03 5.47 -5.19
CA ALA A 571 -4.70 6.34 -6.32
C ALA A 571 -4.28 5.56 -7.58
N GLY A 572 -3.72 4.33 -7.44
CA GLY A 572 -3.54 3.41 -8.56
C GLY A 572 -4.88 2.90 -9.12
N GLY A 573 -5.92 2.85 -8.30
CA GLY A 573 -7.30 2.58 -8.73
C GLY A 573 -7.90 3.76 -9.53
N GLU A 574 -7.58 5.00 -9.18
CA GLU A 574 -7.88 6.19 -10.02
C GLU A 574 -7.21 6.04 -11.40
N LEU A 575 -5.92 5.68 -11.41
CA LEU A 575 -5.19 5.42 -12.65
C LEU A 575 -5.90 4.36 -13.51
N MET A 576 -6.38 3.26 -12.91
CA MET A 576 -7.12 2.21 -13.62
C MET A 576 -8.46 2.75 -14.16
N GLY A 577 -9.20 3.52 -13.35
CA GLY A 577 -10.44 4.17 -13.76
C GLY A 577 -10.24 5.13 -14.93
N ALA A 578 -9.19 5.96 -14.89
CA ALA A 578 -8.85 6.87 -15.99
C ALA A 578 -8.39 6.12 -17.24
N ALA A 579 -7.57 5.08 -17.09
CA ALA A 579 -7.04 4.28 -18.20
C ALA A 579 -8.17 3.51 -18.92
N VAL A 580 -9.12 2.95 -18.20
CA VAL A 580 -10.24 2.20 -18.81
C VAL A 580 -11.20 3.13 -19.56
N VAL A 581 -11.39 4.35 -19.09
CA VAL A 581 -12.22 5.36 -19.78
C VAL A 581 -11.49 5.88 -20.99
N GLN A 582 -10.16 6.07 -20.93
CA GLN A 582 -9.37 6.65 -22.02
C GLN A 582 -9.15 5.68 -23.20
N ALA A 583 -8.99 4.39 -22.95
CA ALA A 583 -8.62 3.40 -23.96
C ALA A 583 -9.20 2.01 -23.68
N PRO A 584 -10.55 1.88 -23.63
CA PRO A 584 -11.20 0.61 -23.23
C PRO A 584 -10.82 -0.59 -24.13
N GLU A 585 -10.43 -0.34 -25.37
CA GLU A 585 -10.07 -1.36 -26.38
C GLU A 585 -8.74 -2.07 -26.10
N LEU A 586 -7.90 -1.52 -25.24
CA LEU A 586 -6.58 -2.11 -24.94
C LEU A 586 -6.64 -3.24 -23.92
N TRP A 587 -7.68 -3.26 -23.09
CA TRP A 587 -7.69 -4.06 -21.88
C TRP A 587 -8.51 -5.34 -22.01
N ARG A 588 -7.95 -6.44 -21.50
CA ARG A 588 -8.63 -7.72 -21.36
C ARG A 588 -9.49 -7.77 -20.11
N SER A 589 -8.96 -7.24 -19.01
CA SER A 589 -9.67 -7.07 -17.75
C SER A 589 -9.05 -5.94 -16.92
N VAL A 590 -9.84 -5.37 -16.00
CA VAL A 590 -9.40 -4.30 -15.12
C VAL A 590 -9.77 -4.63 -13.68
N THR A 591 -8.78 -4.60 -12.78
CA THR A 591 -8.98 -4.72 -11.32
C THR A 591 -8.74 -3.37 -10.67
N LEU A 592 -9.79 -2.82 -10.05
CA LEU A 592 -9.75 -1.56 -9.31
C LEU A 592 -9.88 -1.87 -7.80
N GLY A 593 -8.75 -1.84 -7.08
CA GLY A 593 -8.74 -2.09 -5.64
C GLY A 593 -8.92 -0.79 -4.86
N VAL A 594 -9.93 -0.72 -3.98
CA VAL A 594 -10.20 0.48 -3.14
C VAL A 594 -9.96 1.79 -3.90
N PRO A 595 -10.58 1.98 -5.10
CA PRO A 595 -10.14 2.97 -6.08
C PRO A 595 -10.60 4.38 -5.73
N PHE A 596 -9.70 5.35 -5.82
CA PHE A 596 -9.99 6.78 -5.69
C PHE A 596 -10.55 7.33 -7.01
N VAL A 597 -11.83 7.05 -7.29
CA VAL A 597 -12.45 7.32 -8.61
C VAL A 597 -13.44 8.47 -8.63
N ASP A 598 -13.90 8.93 -7.47
CA ASP A 598 -14.84 10.06 -7.31
C ASP A 598 -14.09 11.36 -6.89
N VAL A 599 -12.94 11.58 -7.50
CA VAL A 599 -11.94 12.58 -7.12
C VAL A 599 -12.52 13.97 -6.94
N LEU A 600 -13.38 14.43 -7.87
CA LEU A 600 -13.95 15.77 -7.80
C LEU A 600 -14.86 15.94 -6.59
N ASN A 601 -15.79 14.99 -6.34
CA ASN A 601 -16.71 15.07 -5.22
C ASN A 601 -15.97 14.97 -3.88
N THR A 602 -14.96 14.10 -3.78
CA THR A 602 -14.14 13.95 -2.58
C THR A 602 -13.33 15.21 -2.30
N MET A 603 -12.69 15.82 -3.30
CA MET A 603 -11.94 17.05 -3.13
C MET A 603 -12.82 18.29 -2.87
N LEU A 604 -14.11 18.24 -3.17
CA LEU A 604 -15.09 19.26 -2.81
C LEU A 604 -15.59 19.12 -1.36
N ASP A 605 -15.41 17.97 -0.75
CA ASP A 605 -15.95 17.68 0.59
C ASP A 605 -14.92 17.92 1.70
N GLN A 606 -14.86 19.14 2.20
CA GLN A 606 -13.94 19.54 3.28
C GLN A 606 -14.22 18.84 4.63
N SER A 607 -15.36 18.15 4.76
CA SER A 607 -15.65 17.40 5.99
C SER A 607 -14.88 16.09 6.09
N LEU A 608 -14.36 15.59 4.97
CA LEU A 608 -13.52 14.39 4.94
C LEU A 608 -12.11 14.72 5.44
N PRO A 609 -11.55 13.87 6.31
CA PRO A 609 -10.30 14.21 7.02
C PRO A 609 -9.09 14.35 6.09
N LEU A 610 -9.06 13.64 4.98
CA LEU A 610 -7.94 13.68 4.04
C LEU A 610 -8.08 14.76 2.97
N THR A 611 -9.28 15.32 2.76
CA THR A 611 -9.50 16.30 1.69
C THR A 611 -8.62 17.54 1.80
N PRO A 612 -8.55 18.25 2.97
CA PRO A 612 -7.70 19.43 3.07
C PRO A 612 -6.19 19.15 2.86
N PRO A 613 -5.58 18.10 3.47
CA PRO A 613 -4.18 17.79 3.24
C PRO A 613 -3.85 17.40 1.79
N GLU A 614 -4.80 16.80 1.09
CA GLU A 614 -4.59 16.27 -0.26
C GLU A 614 -4.82 17.28 -1.38
N TRP A 615 -5.29 18.50 -1.07
CA TRP A 615 -5.36 19.53 -2.09
C TRP A 615 -4.00 19.89 -2.72
N GLU A 616 -2.90 19.65 -2.00
CA GLU A 616 -1.56 19.80 -2.55
C GLU A 616 -1.19 18.75 -3.60
N GLU A 617 -1.85 17.61 -3.59
CA GLU A 617 -1.66 16.56 -4.61
C GLU A 617 -2.62 16.76 -5.80
N TRP A 618 -3.90 17.03 -5.53
CA TRP A 618 -4.98 17.02 -6.52
C TRP A 618 -5.39 18.42 -6.98
N GLY A 619 -5.27 19.43 -6.12
CA GLY A 619 -5.79 20.78 -6.30
C GLY A 619 -7.03 21.03 -5.44
N ASN A 620 -7.29 22.29 -5.11
CA ASN A 620 -8.41 22.73 -4.28
C ASN A 620 -9.60 23.25 -5.13
N PRO A 621 -10.58 22.39 -5.46
CA PRO A 621 -11.72 22.78 -6.29
C PRO A 621 -12.76 23.64 -5.54
N VAL A 622 -12.62 23.80 -4.22
CA VAL A 622 -13.55 24.61 -3.41
C VAL A 622 -13.27 26.10 -3.64
N THR A 623 -12.00 26.47 -3.68
CA THR A 623 -11.57 27.88 -3.78
C THR A 623 -11.07 28.27 -5.17
N ASP A 624 -10.58 27.29 -5.95
CA ASP A 624 -9.99 27.51 -7.27
C ASP A 624 -10.86 26.91 -8.39
N PRO A 625 -11.50 27.76 -9.24
CA PRO A 625 -12.27 27.29 -10.38
C PRO A 625 -11.45 26.59 -11.47
N GLU A 626 -10.14 26.86 -11.59
CA GLU A 626 -9.26 26.14 -12.52
C GLU A 626 -9.01 24.72 -12.02
N ALA A 627 -8.81 24.53 -10.70
CA ALA A 627 -8.67 23.22 -10.09
C ALA A 627 -9.97 22.41 -10.25
N TYR A 628 -11.15 23.05 -10.06
CA TYR A 628 -12.43 22.40 -10.32
C TYR A 628 -12.55 21.89 -11.77
N ASP A 629 -12.25 22.73 -12.75
CA ASP A 629 -12.35 22.36 -14.17
C ASP A 629 -11.33 21.27 -14.51
N LEU A 630 -10.12 21.35 -13.96
CA LEU A 630 -9.08 20.34 -14.13
C LEU A 630 -9.51 18.97 -13.58
N LEU A 631 -9.92 18.91 -12.33
CA LEU A 631 -10.40 17.67 -11.69
C LEU A 631 -11.56 17.07 -12.47
N LYS A 632 -12.55 17.88 -12.84
CA LYS A 632 -13.69 17.43 -13.65
C LYS A 632 -13.27 16.86 -15.00
N SER A 633 -12.19 17.37 -15.59
CA SER A 633 -11.74 16.94 -16.91
C SER A 633 -11.17 15.54 -16.95
N TYR A 634 -10.67 15.02 -15.82
CA TYR A 634 -10.01 13.70 -15.78
C TYR A 634 -10.60 12.71 -14.75
N ALA A 635 -11.33 13.20 -13.73
CA ALA A 635 -11.86 12.32 -12.68
C ALA A 635 -12.64 11.15 -13.28
N PRO A 636 -12.30 9.90 -12.94
CA PRO A 636 -12.88 8.72 -13.58
C PRO A 636 -14.41 8.67 -13.51
N TYR A 637 -15.00 9.10 -12.39
CA TYR A 637 -16.44 9.10 -12.19
C TYR A 637 -17.16 10.05 -13.16
N GLU A 638 -16.65 11.28 -13.35
CA GLU A 638 -17.25 12.28 -14.25
C GLU A 638 -17.13 11.89 -15.71
N ASN A 639 -16.06 11.18 -16.10
CA ASN A 639 -15.71 10.95 -17.50
C ASN A 639 -16.13 9.59 -18.05
N ILE A 640 -16.96 8.81 -17.33
CA ILE A 640 -17.54 7.59 -17.88
C ILE A 640 -18.40 7.92 -19.10
N GLN A 641 -18.13 7.25 -20.21
CA GLN A 641 -18.83 7.46 -21.49
C GLN A 641 -19.76 6.28 -21.79
N ARG A 642 -20.75 6.54 -22.69
CA ARG A 642 -21.61 5.49 -23.19
C ARG A 642 -20.93 4.71 -24.31
N THR A 643 -20.17 3.68 -23.92
CA THR A 643 -19.40 2.82 -24.84
C THR A 643 -19.24 1.40 -24.27
N ASN A 644 -18.54 0.55 -25.01
CA ASN A 644 -18.18 -0.79 -24.56
C ASN A 644 -16.95 -0.74 -23.65
N TYR A 645 -16.99 -1.47 -22.55
CA TYR A 645 -15.89 -1.59 -21.59
C TYR A 645 -15.46 -3.05 -21.41
N PRO A 646 -14.20 -3.33 -21.01
CA PRO A 646 -13.75 -4.67 -20.68
C PRO A 646 -14.41 -5.20 -19.40
N PRO A 647 -14.28 -6.50 -19.07
CA PRO A 647 -14.62 -7.02 -17.76
C PRO A 647 -13.88 -6.27 -16.65
N MET A 648 -14.58 -5.94 -15.55
CA MET A 648 -14.03 -5.16 -14.44
C MET A 648 -14.40 -5.76 -13.09
N LEU A 649 -13.42 -5.80 -12.18
CA LEU A 649 -13.58 -6.11 -10.75
C LEU A 649 -13.25 -4.87 -9.94
N VAL A 650 -14.17 -4.47 -9.08
CA VAL A 650 -14.02 -3.33 -8.17
C VAL A 650 -14.08 -3.84 -6.73
N THR A 651 -13.13 -3.45 -5.90
CA THR A 651 -13.16 -3.81 -4.47
C THR A 651 -13.16 -2.59 -3.58
N GLY A 652 -13.73 -2.70 -2.37
CA GLY A 652 -13.76 -1.63 -1.37
C GLY A 652 -13.87 -2.18 0.05
N GLY A 653 -13.68 -1.33 1.04
CA GLY A 653 -13.90 -1.61 2.47
C GLY A 653 -14.95 -0.67 3.05
N LEU A 654 -15.87 -1.19 3.88
CA LEU A 654 -16.92 -0.35 4.49
C LEU A 654 -16.33 0.68 5.46
N ASN A 655 -15.28 0.27 6.19
CA ASN A 655 -14.63 1.07 7.23
C ASN A 655 -13.38 1.82 6.71
N ASP A 656 -13.22 1.90 5.38
CA ASP A 656 -12.06 2.55 4.77
C ASP A 656 -12.05 4.06 5.05
N PRO A 657 -11.08 4.60 5.84
CA PRO A 657 -11.02 6.01 6.15
C PRO A 657 -10.26 6.82 5.08
N ARG A 658 -9.58 6.16 4.13
CA ARG A 658 -8.73 6.77 3.11
C ARG A 658 -9.48 6.98 1.80
N VAL A 659 -10.06 5.88 1.28
CA VAL A 659 -10.92 5.90 0.09
C VAL A 659 -12.28 5.32 0.50
N THR A 660 -13.22 6.18 0.73
CA THR A 660 -14.51 5.83 1.30
C THR A 660 -15.29 4.84 0.41
N TYR A 661 -16.04 3.94 1.04
CA TYR A 661 -16.77 2.85 0.36
C TYR A 661 -17.70 3.33 -0.76
N TRP A 662 -18.17 4.57 -0.71
CA TRP A 662 -19.08 5.11 -1.74
C TRP A 662 -18.39 5.46 -3.04
N GLU A 663 -17.06 5.68 -3.06
CA GLU A 663 -16.34 5.92 -4.32
C GLU A 663 -16.43 4.73 -5.27
N PRO A 664 -16.00 3.51 -4.90
CA PRO A 664 -16.22 2.33 -5.74
C PRO A 664 -17.69 2.05 -6.02
N ALA A 665 -18.59 2.29 -5.04
CA ALA A 665 -20.02 2.03 -5.19
C ALA A 665 -20.69 2.97 -6.21
N LYS A 666 -20.44 4.27 -6.11
CA LYS A 666 -20.94 5.27 -7.06
C LYS A 666 -20.41 5.04 -8.47
N TRP A 667 -19.09 4.80 -8.58
CA TRP A 667 -18.47 4.54 -9.87
C TRP A 667 -19.05 3.29 -10.54
N THR A 668 -19.19 2.20 -9.81
CA THR A 668 -19.79 0.95 -10.31
C THR A 668 -21.23 1.17 -10.77
N ALA A 669 -22.06 1.86 -9.97
CA ALA A 669 -23.44 2.17 -10.32
C ALA A 669 -23.53 2.99 -11.62
N LYS A 670 -22.73 4.05 -11.75
CA LYS A 670 -22.70 4.91 -12.94
C LYS A 670 -22.16 4.17 -14.15
N MET A 671 -21.06 3.44 -14.02
CA MET A 671 -20.48 2.62 -15.08
C MET A 671 -21.49 1.62 -15.63
N ARG A 672 -22.21 0.91 -14.75
CA ARG A 672 -23.25 -0.06 -15.15
C ARG A 672 -24.40 0.58 -15.90
N SER A 673 -24.75 1.81 -15.58
CA SER A 673 -25.84 2.54 -16.27
C SER A 673 -25.44 3.05 -17.67
N LEU A 674 -24.13 3.18 -17.93
CA LEU A 674 -23.62 3.79 -19.16
C LEU A 674 -22.98 2.78 -20.13
N LYS A 675 -22.40 1.68 -19.63
CA LYS A 675 -21.79 0.65 -20.50
C LYS A 675 -22.81 0.11 -21.51
N THR A 676 -22.36 -0.18 -22.73
CA THR A 676 -23.22 -0.68 -23.81
C THR A 676 -22.98 -2.13 -24.20
N ASP A 677 -22.03 -2.75 -23.57
CA ASP A 677 -21.65 -4.15 -23.70
C ASP A 677 -22.35 -5.03 -22.63
N ASN A 678 -22.12 -6.34 -22.69
CA ASN A 678 -22.55 -7.32 -21.70
C ASN A 678 -21.33 -7.93 -20.96
N ASN A 679 -20.21 -7.22 -20.90
CA ASN A 679 -19.04 -7.65 -20.15
C ASN A 679 -19.29 -7.53 -18.65
N LEU A 680 -18.70 -8.41 -17.89
CA LEU A 680 -18.88 -8.49 -16.44
C LEU A 680 -18.37 -7.20 -15.75
N LEU A 681 -19.21 -6.61 -14.90
CA LEU A 681 -18.82 -5.57 -13.94
C LEU A 681 -19.31 -6.01 -12.58
N ILE A 682 -18.38 -6.42 -11.73
CA ILE A 682 -18.63 -6.93 -10.38
C ILE A 682 -17.96 -6.04 -9.34
N MET A 683 -18.63 -5.88 -8.21
CA MET A 683 -18.10 -5.14 -7.06
C MET A 683 -18.19 -6.00 -5.80
N ARG A 684 -17.15 -5.91 -4.97
CA ARG A 684 -17.09 -6.50 -3.63
C ARG A 684 -16.74 -5.43 -2.61
N ILE A 685 -17.62 -5.22 -1.61
CA ILE A 685 -17.31 -4.40 -0.44
C ILE A 685 -17.08 -5.32 0.76
N ASN A 686 -15.89 -5.26 1.34
CA ASN A 686 -15.62 -5.94 2.60
C ASN A 686 -16.33 -5.19 3.73
N MET A 687 -17.38 -5.82 4.28
CA MET A 687 -18.25 -5.20 5.30
C MET A 687 -17.61 -5.15 6.71
N GLY A 688 -16.42 -5.68 6.90
CA GLY A 688 -15.72 -5.74 8.17
C GLY A 688 -14.27 -5.30 8.12
N ALA A 689 -13.84 -4.64 7.03
CA ALA A 689 -12.47 -4.18 6.87
C ALA A 689 -12.43 -2.78 6.24
N GLY A 690 -11.24 -2.17 6.28
CA GLY A 690 -10.93 -0.88 5.69
C GLY A 690 -10.08 -0.97 4.44
N HIS A 691 -9.09 -0.06 4.32
CA HIS A 691 -8.27 0.14 3.12
C HIS A 691 -7.38 -1.06 2.75
N PHE A 692 -6.94 -1.82 3.74
CA PHE A 692 -5.97 -2.91 3.56
C PHE A 692 -6.59 -4.31 3.46
N ALA A 693 -7.91 -4.40 3.16
CA ALA A 693 -8.65 -5.65 2.99
C ALA A 693 -8.74 -6.51 4.28
N ASN A 694 -8.81 -7.85 4.17
CA ASN A 694 -8.89 -8.72 5.33
C ASN A 694 -7.61 -8.68 6.18
N SER A 695 -7.74 -8.84 7.49
CA SER A 695 -6.62 -9.06 8.40
C SER A 695 -6.11 -10.51 8.32
N GLY A 696 -4.92 -10.74 8.86
CA GLY A 696 -4.28 -12.04 8.80
C GLY A 696 -3.64 -12.37 7.45
N ARG A 697 -2.70 -13.32 7.44
CA ARG A 697 -1.94 -13.64 6.22
C ARG A 697 -2.77 -14.46 5.21
N TYR A 698 -3.55 -15.44 5.66
CA TYR A 698 -4.35 -16.28 4.76
C TYR A 698 -5.62 -15.59 4.26
N GLY A 699 -6.23 -14.75 5.10
CA GLY A 699 -7.36 -13.90 4.69
C GLY A 699 -6.99 -13.03 3.48
N ARG A 700 -5.82 -12.38 3.51
CA ARG A 700 -5.29 -11.58 2.38
C ARG A 700 -4.96 -12.43 1.16
N LEU A 701 -4.37 -13.61 1.34
CA LEU A 701 -4.09 -14.53 0.21
C LEU A 701 -5.38 -14.94 -0.51
N LYS A 702 -6.46 -15.13 0.23
CA LYS A 702 -7.76 -15.45 -0.35
C LYS A 702 -8.32 -14.29 -1.19
N ASP A 703 -8.22 -13.06 -0.71
CA ASP A 703 -8.64 -11.88 -1.49
C ASP A 703 -7.87 -11.80 -2.82
N TYR A 704 -6.54 -12.01 -2.80
CA TYR A 704 -5.73 -12.05 -4.02
C TYR A 704 -6.06 -13.24 -4.93
N ALA A 705 -6.41 -14.40 -4.37
CA ALA A 705 -6.83 -15.55 -5.17
C ALA A 705 -8.14 -15.29 -5.93
N GLU A 706 -9.08 -14.60 -5.31
CA GLU A 706 -10.32 -14.16 -5.95
C GLU A 706 -10.05 -13.15 -7.09
N GLU A 707 -9.14 -12.17 -6.87
CA GLU A 707 -8.73 -11.22 -7.91
C GLU A 707 -8.02 -11.94 -9.08
N TYR A 708 -7.13 -12.89 -8.80
CA TYR A 708 -6.44 -13.64 -9.85
C TYR A 708 -7.36 -14.58 -10.61
N ALA A 709 -8.33 -15.22 -9.93
CA ALA A 709 -9.35 -16.03 -10.58
C ALA A 709 -10.16 -15.20 -11.58
N PHE A 710 -10.52 -13.95 -11.23
CA PHE A 710 -11.16 -13.02 -12.16
C PHE A 710 -10.27 -12.74 -13.39
N VAL A 711 -8.99 -12.42 -13.19
CA VAL A 711 -8.05 -12.17 -14.30
C VAL A 711 -7.89 -13.40 -15.19
N LEU A 712 -7.64 -14.56 -14.61
CA LEU A 712 -7.46 -15.83 -15.34
C LEU A 712 -8.71 -16.18 -16.15
N GLN A 713 -9.88 -16.08 -15.54
CA GLN A 713 -11.16 -16.33 -16.19
C GLN A 713 -11.39 -15.38 -17.38
N ALA A 714 -11.02 -14.10 -17.26
CA ALA A 714 -11.10 -13.15 -18.38
C ALA A 714 -10.23 -13.56 -19.57
N HIS A 715 -9.14 -14.29 -19.33
CA HIS A 715 -8.28 -14.87 -20.37
C HIS A 715 -8.71 -16.29 -20.80
N GLY A 716 -9.79 -16.84 -20.24
CA GLY A 716 -10.26 -18.20 -20.54
C GLY A 716 -9.40 -19.31 -19.95
N ILE A 717 -8.65 -19.01 -18.88
CA ILE A 717 -7.80 -19.94 -18.14
C ILE A 717 -8.59 -20.39 -16.90
N ASN A 718 -8.86 -21.68 -16.80
CA ASN A 718 -9.70 -22.27 -15.76
C ASN A 718 -8.93 -23.26 -14.86
N GLU A 719 -7.59 -23.34 -15.01
CA GLU A 719 -6.72 -24.24 -14.26
C GLU A 719 -5.53 -23.51 -13.63
#